data_577720e73fe1a5af0e47b238a89c54d8
#
_entry.id   577720e73fe1a5af0e47b238a89c54d8
#
_cell.length_a   1.000
_cell.length_b   1.000
_cell.length_c   1.000
_cell.angle_alpha   90.00
_cell.angle_beta   90.00
_cell.angle_gamma   90.00
#
_symmetry.space_group_name_H-M   'P 1'
#
loop_
_entity.id
_entity.type
_entity.pdbx_description
1 polymer ?
#
loop_
_entity_poly.entity_id
_entity_poly.type
_entity_poly.pdbx_seq_one_letter_code
_entity_poly.pdbx_strand_id
1 'polypeptide(L)'
;MKLLKTFTDQLEALGEIRKVWLTSFVIDIEFIETYLLPAILKMDSPKTRMDYEAMQQELSSQGIDVQVFCDKRFIEPEQNKRTAIPVHGVSPERLPANGDVRFSETSLFHPKVIYVQGDKGAILGSGSANLTMSGWGRNREVFHFVPVENDPLADSVAAFFKPVFENVQQRFDWDLDVTGKKGDQQDVVFCNSLVGSLFLTQLFGNHKSEELAVWSPYFSGDLAGLVKSLQAFIKNHSMSVKVVPDRVENEYLRTCWNDGLKELHEAGFLSLHSSPFKADDRLNMTHAKLWKTPSALAIGSWNFTQPGANLPTDVGGKTFNVEAGFIVPDTVPVSVYLGMQLEFGPEMFATPDQLKQESLSVPAALPFDLRVVFDWQAERYVVSGAWVKKGAMADSYLLKLPGVDAPEQLLWDSDSGSLQTLRPRVPETKHLLANHRYEVLFDGVTAGAGLIIEQRADYRRAQQYDDLRGLFDDLIISAGAPSSDDVNYRVRETEDGEVLVDSLSTEEDSFSDGRQTEVPDISYFRLFSACHHYVEIVENCSTLKELEHWAFTRPGCLRELVEKTKVRISSMPEGLFNWFLAQEVNELCASAKKRLGQFGGTDNEAVMRRCDELSVAVPKLPRNLAKDYRQWLNREYKRMKRNRGAV
;
A
#
# COMPACT_ATOMS: atom_id res chain seq x y z
N MET A 1 6.04 -14.36 4.13
CA MET A 1 4.57 -14.13 4.01
C MET A 1 3.97 -15.09 2.98
N LYS A 2 3.13 -16.05 3.42
CA LYS A 2 2.56 -17.08 2.50
C LYS A 2 1.64 -16.45 1.44
N LEU A 3 0.80 -15.49 1.82
CA LEU A 3 -0.13 -14.86 0.89
C LEU A 3 0.61 -14.04 -0.18
N LEU A 4 1.68 -13.33 0.19
CA LEU A 4 2.50 -12.60 -0.78
C LEU A 4 3.13 -13.56 -1.81
N LYS A 5 3.66 -14.71 -1.34
CA LYS A 5 4.20 -15.73 -2.26
C LYS A 5 3.13 -16.24 -3.21
N THR A 6 1.94 -16.61 -2.69
CA THR A 6 0.82 -17.05 -3.54
C THR A 6 0.44 -15.97 -4.56
N PHE A 7 0.40 -14.70 -4.15
CA PHE A 7 0.13 -13.59 -5.06
C PHE A 7 1.20 -13.48 -6.15
N THR A 8 2.49 -13.51 -5.78
CA THR A 8 3.59 -13.46 -6.75
C THR A 8 3.54 -14.63 -7.73
N ASP A 9 3.26 -15.86 -7.26
CA ASP A 9 3.11 -17.03 -8.12
C ASP A 9 1.97 -16.84 -9.15
N GLN A 10 0.88 -16.15 -8.78
CA GLN A 10 -0.22 -15.82 -9.71
C GLN A 10 0.19 -14.77 -10.76
N LEU A 11 1.00 -13.77 -10.38
CA LEU A 11 1.47 -12.74 -11.31
C LEU A 11 2.34 -13.31 -12.44
N GLU A 12 3.13 -14.35 -12.18
CA GLU A 12 3.99 -14.96 -13.19
C GLU A 12 3.19 -15.46 -14.41
N ALA A 13 1.98 -15.96 -14.21
CA ALA A 13 1.12 -16.45 -15.26
C ALA A 13 0.55 -15.35 -16.18
N LEU A 14 0.53 -14.09 -15.71
CA LEU A 14 -0.13 -12.97 -16.39
C LEU A 14 0.75 -12.24 -17.41
N GLY A 15 2.06 -12.52 -17.44
CA GLY A 15 3.01 -11.86 -18.35
C GLY A 15 3.35 -10.43 -17.91
N GLU A 16 3.20 -9.46 -18.82
CA GLU A 16 3.41 -8.04 -18.51
C GLU A 16 2.14 -7.45 -17.89
N ILE A 17 2.27 -6.90 -16.68
CA ILE A 17 1.14 -6.35 -15.94
C ILE A 17 0.75 -4.99 -16.51
N ARG A 18 -0.56 -4.76 -16.67
CA ARG A 18 -1.13 -3.51 -17.19
C ARG A 18 -2.05 -2.80 -16.20
N LYS A 19 -2.84 -3.55 -15.42
CA LYS A 19 -3.78 -2.99 -14.44
C LYS A 19 -3.69 -3.75 -13.12
N VAL A 20 -3.71 -3.01 -12.02
CA VAL A 20 -3.76 -3.54 -10.65
C VAL A 20 -4.74 -2.70 -9.85
N TRP A 21 -5.91 -3.25 -9.54
CA TRP A 21 -6.94 -2.57 -8.76
C TRP A 21 -7.15 -3.31 -7.44
N LEU A 22 -6.95 -2.60 -6.36
CA LEU A 22 -6.92 -3.14 -5.01
C LEU A 22 -8.00 -2.49 -4.15
N THR A 23 -8.78 -3.29 -3.42
CA THR A 23 -9.70 -2.78 -2.41
C THR A 23 -9.36 -3.33 -1.03
N SER A 24 -9.54 -2.52 0.01
CA SER A 24 -9.36 -2.92 1.40
C SER A 24 -10.20 -2.04 2.32
N PHE A 25 -10.51 -2.51 3.51
CA PHE A 25 -11.14 -1.67 4.52
C PHE A 25 -10.13 -0.67 5.11
N VAL A 26 -9.02 -1.19 5.62
CA VAL A 26 -7.86 -0.40 6.06
C VAL A 26 -6.67 -0.78 5.19
N ILE A 27 -5.75 0.15 5.03
CA ILE A 27 -4.52 -0.03 4.26
C ILE A 27 -3.32 0.38 5.10
N ASP A 28 -2.19 -0.24 4.80
CA ASP A 28 -0.86 0.18 5.20
C ASP A 28 -0.09 0.52 3.92
N ILE A 29 0.14 1.81 3.69
CA ILE A 29 0.80 2.28 2.46
C ILE A 29 2.24 1.77 2.39
N GLU A 30 2.93 1.70 3.52
CA GLU A 30 4.28 1.16 3.58
C GLU A 30 4.30 -0.32 3.17
N PHE A 31 3.31 -1.11 3.60
CA PHE A 31 3.17 -2.50 3.16
C PHE A 31 2.97 -2.59 1.64
N ILE A 32 2.12 -1.74 1.07
CA ILE A 32 1.88 -1.74 -0.38
C ILE A 32 3.16 -1.38 -1.14
N GLU A 33 3.85 -0.32 -0.73
CA GLU A 33 5.05 0.19 -1.39
C GLU A 33 6.28 -0.71 -1.18
N THR A 34 6.38 -1.41 -0.04
CA THR A 34 7.54 -2.24 0.28
C THR A 34 7.43 -3.68 -0.23
N TYR A 35 6.19 -4.20 -0.35
CA TYR A 35 5.99 -5.62 -0.68
C TYR A 35 5.16 -5.86 -1.94
N LEU A 36 4.02 -5.18 -2.09
CA LEU A 36 3.12 -5.44 -3.21
C LEU A 36 3.63 -4.84 -4.53
N LEU A 37 4.02 -3.57 -4.52
CA LEU A 37 4.54 -2.91 -5.73
C LEU A 37 5.81 -3.57 -6.26
N PRO A 38 6.82 -3.90 -5.43
CA PRO A 38 7.98 -4.64 -5.90
C PRO A 38 7.61 -5.99 -6.52
N ALA A 39 6.68 -6.74 -5.92
CA ALA A 39 6.22 -8.00 -6.49
C ALA A 39 5.57 -7.81 -7.87
N ILE A 40 4.74 -6.77 -8.05
CA ILE A 40 4.10 -6.41 -9.32
C ILE A 40 5.15 -6.03 -10.38
N LEU A 41 6.16 -5.26 -9.99
CA LEU A 41 7.22 -4.75 -10.87
C LEU A 41 8.38 -5.74 -11.06
N LYS A 42 8.37 -6.87 -10.35
CA LYS A 42 9.46 -7.87 -10.31
C LYS A 42 10.79 -7.25 -9.88
N MET A 43 10.73 -6.37 -8.88
CA MET A 43 11.86 -5.68 -8.26
C MET A 43 12.07 -6.17 -6.83
N ASP A 44 13.26 -5.93 -6.28
CA ASP A 44 13.51 -6.14 -4.86
C ASP A 44 12.75 -5.11 -4.00
N SER A 45 12.49 -5.48 -2.74
CA SER A 45 11.88 -4.56 -1.78
C SER A 45 12.76 -3.32 -1.57
N PRO A 46 12.21 -2.10 -1.70
CA PRO A 46 12.97 -0.86 -1.57
C PRO A 46 13.49 -0.68 -0.14
N LYS A 47 14.73 -0.24 0.00
CA LYS A 47 15.39 0.03 1.28
C LYS A 47 15.75 1.50 1.44
N THR A 48 15.95 2.20 0.34
CA THR A 48 16.42 3.57 0.32
C THR A 48 15.50 4.46 -0.50
N ARG A 49 15.68 5.77 -0.39
CA ARG A 49 15.00 6.74 -1.25
C ARG A 49 15.22 6.45 -2.74
N MET A 50 16.43 6.08 -3.11
CA MET A 50 16.76 5.75 -4.51
C MET A 50 15.95 4.58 -5.03
N ASP A 51 15.71 3.56 -4.20
CA ASP A 51 14.93 2.37 -4.58
C ASP A 51 13.46 2.74 -4.83
N TYR A 52 12.86 3.59 -3.96
CA TYR A 52 11.50 4.09 -4.16
C TYR A 52 11.37 4.94 -5.43
N GLU A 53 12.36 5.77 -5.74
CA GLU A 53 12.36 6.55 -6.98
C GLU A 53 12.57 5.67 -8.22
N ALA A 54 13.39 4.62 -8.11
CA ALA A 54 13.53 3.62 -9.18
C ALA A 54 12.19 2.90 -9.43
N MET A 55 11.51 2.49 -8.36
CA MET A 55 10.19 1.87 -8.43
C MET A 55 9.14 2.80 -9.03
N GLN A 56 9.12 4.08 -8.63
CA GLN A 56 8.24 5.09 -9.22
C GLN A 56 8.50 5.28 -10.72
N GLN A 57 9.76 5.30 -11.12
CA GLN A 57 10.12 5.38 -12.53
C GLN A 57 9.63 4.16 -13.32
N GLU A 58 9.78 2.98 -12.74
CA GLU A 58 9.35 1.74 -13.39
C GLU A 58 7.83 1.69 -13.56
N LEU A 59 7.08 2.07 -12.53
CA LEU A 59 5.62 2.24 -12.62
C LEU A 59 5.23 3.17 -13.78
N SER A 60 5.92 4.31 -13.90
CA SER A 60 5.63 5.31 -14.94
C SER A 60 6.04 4.80 -16.34
N SER A 61 7.17 4.08 -16.45
CA SER A 61 7.71 3.61 -17.73
C SER A 61 6.90 2.46 -18.32
N GLN A 62 6.44 1.54 -17.48
CA GLN A 62 5.57 0.42 -17.88
C GLN A 62 4.12 0.87 -18.09
N GLY A 63 3.73 2.04 -17.59
CA GLY A 63 2.37 2.56 -17.74
C GLY A 63 1.32 1.71 -17.03
N ILE A 64 1.66 1.07 -15.91
CA ILE A 64 0.75 0.21 -15.16
C ILE A 64 -0.30 1.09 -14.46
N ASP A 65 -1.58 0.80 -14.69
CA ASP A 65 -2.70 1.44 -14.00
C ASP A 65 -2.90 0.80 -12.61
N VAL A 66 -2.23 1.36 -11.59
CA VAL A 66 -2.39 0.94 -10.20
C VAL A 66 -3.41 1.85 -9.52
N GLN A 67 -4.47 1.26 -8.92
CA GLN A 67 -5.50 1.99 -8.17
C GLN A 67 -5.76 1.28 -6.83
N VAL A 68 -5.73 2.02 -5.73
CA VAL A 68 -6.01 1.51 -4.39
C VAL A 68 -7.24 2.20 -3.83
N PHE A 69 -8.21 1.42 -3.35
CA PHE A 69 -9.47 1.91 -2.80
C PHE A 69 -9.64 1.43 -1.36
N CYS A 70 -9.95 2.35 -0.44
CA CYS A 70 -10.20 2.01 0.96
C CYS A 70 -11.32 2.87 1.54
N ASP A 71 -11.83 2.54 2.72
CA ASP A 71 -12.81 3.39 3.40
C ASP A 71 -12.16 4.73 3.78
N LYS A 72 -12.73 5.85 3.29
CA LYS A 72 -12.13 7.18 3.46
C LYS A 72 -11.90 7.58 4.91
N ARG A 73 -12.70 7.04 5.85
CA ARG A 73 -12.68 7.40 7.27
C ARG A 73 -11.57 6.69 8.05
N PHE A 74 -10.99 5.62 7.46
CA PHE A 74 -9.98 4.78 8.09
C PHE A 74 -8.61 4.89 7.42
N ILE A 75 -8.38 5.95 6.65
CA ILE A 75 -7.04 6.32 6.21
C ILE A 75 -6.33 6.94 7.41
N GLU A 76 -5.37 6.19 7.97
CA GLU A 76 -4.62 6.65 9.14
C GLU A 76 -3.86 7.95 8.85
N PRO A 77 -3.93 8.92 9.78
CA PRO A 77 -3.36 10.25 9.57
C PRO A 77 -1.86 10.30 9.34
N GLU A 78 -1.13 9.36 9.90
CA GLU A 78 0.33 9.37 9.93
C GLU A 78 0.97 8.65 8.72
N GLN A 79 0.15 7.96 7.91
CA GLN A 79 0.66 7.28 6.73
C GLN A 79 1.14 8.28 5.67
N ASN A 80 2.30 8.03 5.12
CA ASN A 80 2.86 8.82 4.05
C ASN A 80 3.24 7.93 2.87
N LYS A 81 3.11 8.48 1.65
CA LYS A 81 3.50 7.81 0.41
C LYS A 81 4.91 8.20 0.02
N ARG A 82 5.64 7.26 -0.55
CA ARG A 82 6.94 7.51 -1.20
C ARG A 82 6.85 7.46 -2.72
N THR A 83 5.80 6.82 -3.23
CA THR A 83 5.48 6.75 -4.66
C THR A 83 4.24 7.58 -4.98
N ALA A 84 3.97 7.79 -6.27
CA ALA A 84 2.80 8.53 -6.72
C ALA A 84 1.55 7.64 -6.89
N ILE A 85 1.51 6.43 -6.32
CA ILE A 85 0.34 5.56 -6.43
C ILE A 85 -0.92 6.28 -5.93
N PRO A 86 -2.01 6.23 -6.68
CA PRO A 86 -3.27 6.81 -6.25
C PRO A 86 -3.93 5.92 -5.19
N VAL A 87 -4.24 6.53 -4.04
CA VAL A 87 -5.02 5.93 -2.96
C VAL A 87 -6.30 6.74 -2.80
N HIS A 88 -7.43 6.07 -2.96
CA HIS A 88 -8.75 6.67 -3.00
C HIS A 88 -9.58 6.31 -1.78
N GLY A 89 -10.11 7.32 -1.11
CA GLY A 89 -11.08 7.14 -0.04
C GLY A 89 -12.50 6.99 -0.58
N VAL A 90 -13.07 5.81 -0.44
CA VAL A 90 -14.46 5.50 -0.85
C VAL A 90 -15.44 5.92 0.23
N SER A 91 -16.56 6.51 -0.19
CA SER A 91 -17.71 6.88 0.64
C SER A 91 -18.82 5.83 0.46
N PRO A 92 -19.00 4.87 1.39
CA PRO A 92 -19.99 3.79 1.20
C PRO A 92 -21.40 4.30 0.98
N GLU A 93 -21.81 5.33 1.69
CA GLU A 93 -23.15 5.94 1.65
C GLU A 93 -23.54 6.50 0.26
N ARG A 94 -22.56 6.62 -0.64
CA ARG A 94 -22.76 7.12 -2.02
C ARG A 94 -22.70 6.03 -3.07
N LEU A 95 -22.44 4.80 -2.66
CA LEU A 95 -22.48 3.67 -3.59
C LEU A 95 -23.93 3.30 -3.94
N PRO A 96 -24.17 2.74 -5.12
CA PRO A 96 -25.53 2.43 -5.55
C PRO A 96 -26.17 1.37 -4.66
N ALA A 97 -27.46 1.48 -4.50
CA ALA A 97 -28.27 0.48 -3.85
C ALA A 97 -28.36 -0.81 -4.69
N ASN A 98 -28.46 -1.96 -4.01
CA ASN A 98 -28.68 -3.23 -4.65
C ASN A 98 -29.89 -3.96 -4.00
N GLY A 99 -30.99 -4.04 -4.73
CA GLY A 99 -32.25 -4.52 -4.16
C GLY A 99 -32.70 -3.66 -2.99
N ASP A 100 -32.89 -4.26 -1.80
CA ASP A 100 -33.27 -3.58 -0.57
C ASP A 100 -32.09 -3.04 0.24
N VAL A 101 -30.85 -3.39 -0.17
CA VAL A 101 -29.64 -2.89 0.51
C VAL A 101 -29.45 -1.41 0.22
N ARG A 102 -29.28 -0.64 1.28
CA ARG A 102 -28.97 0.80 1.24
C ARG A 102 -27.81 1.06 2.18
N PHE A 103 -26.80 1.77 1.65
CA PHE A 103 -25.68 2.17 2.46
C PHE A 103 -25.97 3.50 3.15
N SER A 104 -25.42 3.66 4.36
CA SER A 104 -25.58 4.83 5.21
C SER A 104 -24.23 5.34 5.71
N GLU A 105 -24.22 6.43 6.46
CA GLU A 105 -23.01 6.96 7.09
C GLU A 105 -22.34 5.96 8.08
N THR A 106 -23.06 4.95 8.56
CA THR A 106 -22.51 3.88 9.43
C THR A 106 -22.04 2.66 8.66
N SER A 107 -22.33 2.56 7.37
CA SER A 107 -21.86 1.47 6.50
C SER A 107 -20.36 1.53 6.31
N LEU A 108 -19.70 0.38 6.19
CA LEU A 108 -18.26 0.29 5.94
C LEU A 108 -17.99 -0.11 4.48
N PHE A 109 -16.93 0.44 3.88
CA PHE A 109 -16.36 -0.09 2.66
C PHE A 109 -15.35 -1.19 3.05
N HIS A 110 -15.82 -2.44 3.07
CA HIS A 110 -15.09 -3.54 3.69
C HIS A 110 -14.59 -4.64 2.71
N PRO A 111 -14.75 -4.53 1.38
CA PRO A 111 -14.29 -5.56 0.46
C PRO A 111 -12.75 -5.64 0.42
N LYS A 112 -12.21 -6.85 0.27
CA LYS A 112 -10.80 -7.12 0.05
C LYS A 112 -10.69 -7.84 -1.28
N VAL A 113 -10.60 -7.07 -2.35
CA VAL A 113 -10.58 -7.54 -3.73
C VAL A 113 -9.31 -7.09 -4.41
N ILE A 114 -8.67 -7.99 -5.12
CA ILE A 114 -7.48 -7.76 -5.93
C ILE A 114 -7.82 -8.15 -7.35
N TYR A 115 -7.77 -7.20 -8.27
CA TYR A 115 -7.86 -7.45 -9.70
C TYR A 115 -6.52 -7.14 -10.34
N VAL A 116 -5.96 -8.09 -11.07
CA VAL A 116 -4.73 -7.89 -11.84
C VAL A 116 -4.95 -8.36 -13.27
N GLN A 117 -4.61 -7.50 -14.23
CA GLN A 117 -4.64 -7.80 -15.66
C GLN A 117 -3.25 -7.64 -16.25
N GLY A 118 -2.81 -8.65 -16.96
CA GLY A 118 -1.61 -8.63 -17.78
C GLY A 118 -1.93 -8.87 -19.25
N ASP A 119 -0.89 -9.02 -20.06
CA ASP A 119 -1.02 -9.28 -21.49
C ASP A 119 -1.52 -10.70 -21.82
N LYS A 120 -1.41 -11.65 -20.87
CA LYS A 120 -1.85 -13.05 -21.03
C LYS A 120 -3.19 -13.36 -20.39
N GLY A 121 -3.80 -12.43 -19.68
CA GLY A 121 -5.09 -12.63 -19.03
C GLY A 121 -5.26 -11.80 -17.78
N ALA A 122 -6.23 -12.18 -16.94
CA ALA A 122 -6.49 -11.51 -15.68
C ALA A 122 -6.80 -12.51 -14.57
N ILE A 123 -6.54 -12.10 -13.33
CA ILE A 123 -6.95 -12.80 -12.10
C ILE A 123 -7.80 -11.88 -11.23
N LEU A 124 -8.71 -12.51 -10.50
CA LEU A 124 -9.46 -11.90 -9.42
C LEU A 124 -9.12 -12.63 -8.12
N GLY A 125 -8.70 -11.88 -7.10
CA GLY A 125 -8.50 -12.39 -5.75
C GLY A 125 -9.48 -11.77 -4.78
N SER A 126 -10.00 -12.54 -3.82
CA SER A 126 -10.77 -11.99 -2.69
C SER A 126 -10.66 -12.87 -1.46
N GLY A 127 -10.82 -12.25 -0.29
CA GLY A 127 -10.73 -12.95 0.97
C GLY A 127 -10.91 -12.04 2.19
N SER A 128 -10.29 -12.44 3.29
CA SER A 128 -10.42 -11.73 4.57
C SER A 128 -9.28 -10.74 4.86
N ALA A 129 -8.15 -10.84 4.14
CA ALA A 129 -6.92 -10.08 4.41
C ALA A 129 -7.01 -8.62 3.96
N ASN A 130 -6.83 -7.67 4.87
CA ASN A 130 -6.61 -6.27 4.54
C ASN A 130 -5.21 -6.09 3.92
N LEU A 131 -5.02 -4.99 3.18
CA LEU A 131 -3.72 -4.61 2.61
C LEU A 131 -2.79 -4.02 3.69
N THR A 132 -2.41 -4.88 4.64
CA THR A 132 -1.57 -4.54 5.79
C THR A 132 -0.59 -5.66 6.09
N MET A 133 0.49 -5.34 6.80
CA MET A 133 1.45 -6.35 7.27
C MET A 133 0.75 -7.43 8.11
N SER A 134 -0.20 -7.06 8.97
CA SER A 134 -0.95 -8.03 9.80
C SER A 134 -1.82 -8.95 8.94
N GLY A 135 -2.53 -8.40 7.93
CA GLY A 135 -3.40 -9.19 7.05
C GLY A 135 -2.63 -10.18 6.16
N TRP A 136 -1.41 -9.83 5.72
CA TRP A 136 -0.66 -10.69 4.80
C TRP A 136 0.41 -11.57 5.48
N GLY A 137 0.79 -11.26 6.72
CA GLY A 137 1.90 -11.93 7.39
C GLY A 137 1.65 -12.45 8.79
N ARG A 138 0.77 -11.82 9.58
CA ARG A 138 0.64 -12.09 11.02
C ARG A 138 -0.68 -12.68 11.45
N ASN A 139 -1.74 -12.54 10.66
CA ASN A 139 -3.04 -13.12 10.96
C ASN A 139 -3.25 -14.45 10.24
N ARG A 140 -4.14 -15.28 10.77
CA ARG A 140 -4.72 -16.38 10.02
C ARG A 140 -5.84 -15.83 9.16
N GLU A 141 -5.59 -15.75 7.87
CA GLU A 141 -6.51 -15.24 6.86
C GLU A 141 -6.91 -16.35 5.89
N VAL A 142 -7.96 -16.11 5.14
CA VAL A 142 -8.35 -16.92 3.99
C VAL A 142 -8.44 -16.01 2.76
N PHE A 143 -7.86 -16.47 1.67
CA PHE A 143 -7.84 -15.73 0.41
C PHE A 143 -7.87 -16.71 -0.75
N HIS A 144 -8.61 -16.37 -1.83
CA HIS A 144 -8.72 -17.20 -3.00
C HIS A 144 -8.49 -16.37 -4.25
N PHE A 145 -7.76 -16.93 -5.22
CA PHE A 145 -7.51 -16.33 -6.52
C PHE A 145 -8.14 -17.21 -7.61
N VAL A 146 -8.79 -16.57 -8.56
CA VAL A 146 -9.39 -17.23 -9.72
C VAL A 146 -8.98 -16.51 -11.00
N PRO A 147 -8.67 -17.23 -12.10
CA PRO A 147 -8.48 -16.61 -13.40
C PRO A 147 -9.84 -16.08 -13.93
N VAL A 148 -9.81 -14.90 -14.57
CA VAL A 148 -10.98 -14.29 -15.20
C VAL A 148 -11.02 -14.74 -16.65
N GLU A 149 -11.69 -15.87 -16.92
CA GLU A 149 -11.64 -16.55 -18.22
C GLU A 149 -13.01 -16.66 -18.91
N ASN A 150 -14.09 -16.15 -18.30
CA ASN A 150 -15.42 -16.19 -18.87
C ASN A 150 -16.18 -14.85 -18.69
N ASP A 151 -17.12 -14.59 -19.60
CA ASP A 151 -17.91 -13.36 -19.60
C ASP A 151 -18.66 -13.11 -18.28
N PRO A 152 -19.36 -14.08 -17.65
CA PRO A 152 -20.08 -13.81 -16.40
C PRO A 152 -19.19 -13.31 -15.26
N LEU A 153 -17.97 -13.84 -15.12
CA LEU A 153 -17.03 -13.40 -14.10
C LEU A 153 -16.46 -12.03 -14.46
N ALA A 154 -16.07 -11.80 -15.72
CA ALA A 154 -15.58 -10.53 -16.23
C ALA A 154 -16.62 -9.42 -16.04
N ASP A 155 -17.88 -9.67 -16.40
CA ASP A 155 -18.98 -8.72 -16.21
C ASP A 155 -19.22 -8.41 -14.73
N SER A 156 -19.13 -9.42 -13.86
CA SER A 156 -19.31 -9.24 -12.41
C SER A 156 -18.16 -8.38 -11.81
N VAL A 157 -16.92 -8.57 -12.28
CA VAL A 157 -15.77 -7.74 -11.88
C VAL A 157 -15.96 -6.29 -12.35
N ALA A 158 -16.30 -6.10 -13.62
CA ALA A 158 -16.55 -4.77 -14.18
C ALA A 158 -17.69 -4.04 -13.44
N ALA A 159 -18.78 -4.75 -13.18
CA ALA A 159 -19.94 -4.21 -12.47
C ALA A 159 -19.63 -3.84 -11.01
N PHE A 160 -18.72 -4.56 -10.35
CA PHE A 160 -18.24 -4.21 -9.01
C PHE A 160 -17.34 -2.95 -9.01
N PHE A 161 -16.33 -2.91 -9.89
CA PHE A 161 -15.38 -1.80 -9.87
C PHE A 161 -15.94 -0.50 -10.44
N LYS A 162 -16.84 -0.54 -11.44
CA LYS A 162 -17.40 0.65 -12.05
C LYS A 162 -17.97 1.65 -11.03
N PRO A 163 -18.91 1.29 -10.13
CA PRO A 163 -19.42 2.24 -9.13
C PRO A 163 -18.37 2.67 -8.11
N VAL A 164 -17.33 1.86 -7.86
CA VAL A 164 -16.21 2.25 -6.98
C VAL A 164 -15.38 3.36 -7.62
N PHE A 165 -15.05 3.24 -8.91
CA PHE A 165 -14.37 4.30 -9.67
C PHE A 165 -15.21 5.58 -9.77
N GLU A 166 -16.50 5.45 -10.05
CA GLU A 166 -17.44 6.58 -10.12
C GLU A 166 -17.55 7.30 -8.77
N ASN A 167 -17.56 6.57 -7.65
CA ASN A 167 -17.61 7.11 -6.29
C ASN A 167 -16.44 8.07 -6.01
N VAL A 168 -15.24 7.74 -6.49
CA VAL A 168 -14.04 8.55 -6.31
C VAL A 168 -13.73 9.47 -7.49
N GLN A 169 -14.70 9.67 -8.40
CA GLN A 169 -14.58 10.53 -9.58
C GLN A 169 -13.38 10.17 -10.47
N GLN A 170 -13.11 8.86 -10.62
CA GLN A 170 -12.13 8.33 -11.55
C GLN A 170 -12.79 7.76 -12.79
N ARG A 171 -12.07 7.83 -13.91
CA ARG A 171 -12.51 7.17 -15.15
C ARG A 171 -12.36 5.66 -14.98
N PHE A 172 -13.43 4.92 -15.20
CA PHE A 172 -13.41 3.47 -15.30
C PHE A 172 -13.07 3.07 -16.74
N ASP A 173 -11.97 2.36 -16.92
CA ASP A 173 -11.50 1.91 -18.23
C ASP A 173 -11.38 0.38 -18.22
N TRP A 174 -12.42 -0.29 -18.73
CA TRP A 174 -12.51 -1.74 -18.81
C TRP A 174 -12.24 -2.20 -20.24
N ASP A 175 -11.20 -3.02 -20.43
CA ASP A 175 -10.74 -3.50 -21.73
C ASP A 175 -10.40 -5.00 -21.74
N LEU A 176 -10.82 -5.76 -20.69
CA LEU A 176 -10.60 -7.21 -20.66
C LEU A 176 -11.51 -7.88 -21.68
N ASP A 177 -10.92 -8.57 -22.65
CA ASP A 177 -11.60 -9.41 -23.63
C ASP A 177 -11.36 -10.90 -23.29
N VAL A 178 -12.42 -11.59 -22.93
CA VAL A 178 -12.43 -13.03 -22.65
C VAL A 178 -13.17 -13.83 -23.72
N THR A 179 -13.67 -13.17 -24.77
CA THR A 179 -14.45 -13.79 -25.84
C THR A 179 -13.66 -14.90 -26.54
N GLY A 180 -14.28 -16.08 -26.65
CA GLY A 180 -13.69 -17.26 -27.30
C GLY A 180 -12.78 -18.11 -26.42
N LYS A 181 -12.50 -17.74 -25.18
CA LYS A 181 -11.87 -18.64 -24.22
C LYS A 181 -12.90 -19.61 -23.67
N LYS A 182 -12.80 -20.88 -24.05
CA LYS A 182 -13.49 -21.98 -23.38
C LYS A 182 -12.71 -22.27 -22.09
N GLY A 183 -12.88 -21.44 -21.06
CA GLY A 183 -12.44 -21.79 -19.71
C GLY A 183 -13.27 -22.97 -19.23
N ASP A 184 -12.67 -23.89 -18.49
CA ASP A 184 -13.44 -24.82 -17.66
C ASP A 184 -14.41 -23.97 -16.83
N GLN A 185 -15.69 -24.31 -16.93
CA GLN A 185 -16.76 -23.61 -16.23
C GLN A 185 -16.53 -23.84 -14.73
N GLN A 186 -15.64 -23.01 -14.13
CA GLN A 186 -15.55 -23.00 -12.68
C GLN A 186 -16.86 -22.43 -12.17
N ASP A 187 -17.60 -23.23 -11.41
CA ASP A 187 -18.85 -22.81 -10.76
C ASP A 187 -18.60 -21.79 -9.62
N VAL A 188 -17.55 -20.97 -9.76
CA VAL A 188 -17.16 -19.93 -8.79
C VAL A 188 -17.97 -18.67 -9.07
N VAL A 189 -18.67 -18.18 -8.07
CA VAL A 189 -19.43 -16.93 -8.14
C VAL A 189 -18.68 -15.85 -7.38
N PHE A 190 -18.36 -14.73 -8.06
CA PHE A 190 -17.93 -13.50 -7.39
C PHE A 190 -19.17 -12.76 -6.89
N CYS A 191 -19.42 -12.86 -5.59
CA CYS A 191 -20.53 -12.24 -4.91
C CYS A 191 -20.11 -10.94 -4.23
N ASN A 192 -20.90 -9.87 -4.41
CA ASN A 192 -20.64 -8.58 -3.78
C ASN A 192 -21.94 -7.83 -3.43
N SER A 193 -21.84 -6.81 -2.57
CA SER A 193 -23.01 -6.06 -2.09
C SER A 193 -23.56 -5.04 -3.09
N LEU A 194 -22.81 -4.74 -4.18
CA LEU A 194 -23.16 -3.64 -5.11
C LEU A 194 -24.05 -4.09 -6.25
N VAL A 195 -23.91 -5.34 -6.71
CA VAL A 195 -24.60 -5.85 -7.90
C VAL A 195 -24.97 -7.33 -7.73
N GLY A 196 -25.98 -7.76 -8.48
CA GLY A 196 -26.41 -9.14 -8.52
C GLY A 196 -27.20 -9.57 -7.28
N SER A 197 -27.22 -10.87 -7.02
CA SER A 197 -27.91 -11.43 -5.86
C SER A 197 -27.09 -11.23 -4.58
N LEU A 198 -27.77 -10.95 -3.48
CA LEU A 198 -27.13 -10.73 -2.19
C LEU A 198 -26.47 -12.00 -1.65
N PHE A 199 -25.49 -11.81 -0.79
CA PHE A 199 -24.63 -12.86 -0.22
C PHE A 199 -25.41 -14.07 0.32
N LEU A 200 -26.37 -13.87 1.22
CA LEU A 200 -27.11 -14.97 1.82
C LEU A 200 -27.96 -15.73 0.79
N THR A 201 -28.53 -15.02 -0.20
CA THR A 201 -29.29 -15.63 -1.30
C THR A 201 -28.40 -16.51 -2.17
N GLN A 202 -27.17 -16.06 -2.44
CA GLN A 202 -26.19 -16.83 -3.21
C GLN A 202 -25.68 -18.05 -2.42
N LEU A 203 -25.36 -17.85 -1.13
CA LEU A 203 -24.79 -18.90 -0.27
C LEU A 203 -25.77 -20.06 -0.03
N PHE A 204 -27.01 -19.73 0.27
CA PHE A 204 -28.03 -20.75 0.58
C PHE A 204 -28.80 -21.21 -0.65
N GLY A 205 -28.88 -20.37 -1.70
CA GLY A 205 -29.69 -20.67 -2.88
C GLY A 205 -31.13 -20.99 -2.50
N ASN A 206 -31.69 -22.06 -3.12
CA ASN A 206 -33.00 -22.59 -2.81
C ASN A 206 -32.98 -23.73 -1.77
N HIS A 207 -31.82 -23.99 -1.17
CA HIS A 207 -31.65 -25.12 -0.27
C HIS A 207 -31.96 -24.74 1.18
N LYS A 208 -32.76 -25.61 1.83
CA LYS A 208 -32.92 -25.58 3.29
C LYS A 208 -31.66 -26.20 3.90
N SER A 209 -30.70 -25.37 4.27
CA SER A 209 -29.52 -25.87 4.95
C SER A 209 -29.85 -26.35 6.37
N GLU A 210 -29.31 -27.51 6.76
CA GLU A 210 -29.49 -28.06 8.12
C GLU A 210 -28.37 -27.56 9.08
N GLU A 211 -27.24 -27.18 8.53
CA GLU A 211 -26.10 -26.69 9.31
C GLU A 211 -25.33 -25.61 8.57
N LEU A 212 -24.68 -24.76 9.35
CA LEU A 212 -23.81 -23.68 8.89
C LEU A 212 -22.58 -23.62 9.81
N ALA A 213 -21.37 -23.72 9.26
CA ALA A 213 -20.17 -23.33 9.98
C ALA A 213 -19.71 -21.94 9.56
N VAL A 214 -19.32 -21.12 10.54
CA VAL A 214 -18.83 -19.75 10.30
C VAL A 214 -17.54 -19.50 11.06
N TRP A 215 -16.53 -19.02 10.35
CA TRP A 215 -15.34 -18.44 10.96
C TRP A 215 -15.48 -16.94 10.92
N SER A 216 -15.34 -16.28 12.06
CA SER A 216 -15.41 -14.82 12.11
C SER A 216 -14.70 -14.27 13.35
N PRO A 217 -13.94 -13.17 13.21
CA PRO A 217 -13.36 -12.48 14.37
C PRO A 217 -14.35 -11.53 15.06
N TYR A 218 -15.42 -11.12 14.35
CA TYR A 218 -16.39 -10.13 14.85
C TYR A 218 -17.82 -10.67 14.74
N PHE A 219 -18.64 -10.29 15.71
CA PHE A 219 -20.00 -10.76 15.87
C PHE A 219 -20.97 -9.60 16.03
N SER A 220 -22.26 -9.85 15.72
CA SER A 220 -23.32 -8.92 16.11
C SER A 220 -23.38 -8.75 17.62
N GLY A 221 -23.70 -7.54 18.09
CA GLY A 221 -23.99 -7.30 19.50
C GLY A 221 -25.13 -8.17 20.02
N ASP A 222 -26.13 -8.44 19.16
CA ASP A 222 -27.17 -9.46 19.36
C ASP A 222 -26.91 -10.67 18.45
N LEU A 223 -26.01 -11.55 18.89
CA LEU A 223 -25.67 -12.77 18.15
C LEU A 223 -26.84 -13.75 18.11
N ALA A 224 -27.61 -13.86 19.19
CA ALA A 224 -28.77 -14.74 19.24
C ALA A 224 -29.85 -14.29 18.22
N GLY A 225 -30.10 -12.98 18.13
CA GLY A 225 -31.00 -12.41 17.12
C GLY A 225 -30.53 -12.66 15.70
N LEU A 226 -29.21 -12.57 15.42
CA LEU A 226 -28.66 -12.88 14.11
C LEU A 226 -28.90 -14.34 13.73
N VAL A 227 -28.65 -15.31 14.62
CA VAL A 227 -28.89 -16.74 14.37
C VAL A 227 -30.37 -16.99 14.06
N LYS A 228 -31.29 -16.45 14.88
CA LYS A 228 -32.74 -16.55 14.66
C LYS A 228 -33.18 -15.94 13.31
N SER A 229 -32.59 -14.80 12.93
CA SER A 229 -32.84 -14.16 11.63
C SER A 229 -32.36 -15.00 10.44
N LEU A 230 -31.19 -15.62 10.53
CA LEU A 230 -30.69 -16.55 9.50
C LEU A 230 -31.59 -17.77 9.37
N GLN A 231 -32.02 -18.35 10.49
CA GLN A 231 -32.98 -19.48 10.49
C GLN A 231 -34.33 -19.08 9.83
N ALA A 232 -34.83 -17.88 10.10
CA ALA A 232 -36.02 -17.33 9.47
C ALA A 232 -35.82 -17.11 7.96
N PHE A 233 -34.68 -16.57 7.55
CA PHE A 233 -34.35 -16.34 6.15
C PHE A 233 -34.37 -17.63 5.34
N ILE A 234 -33.74 -18.70 5.81
CA ILE A 234 -33.72 -19.99 5.12
C ILE A 234 -34.99 -20.84 5.36
N LYS A 235 -35.92 -20.34 6.17
CA LYS A 235 -37.17 -21.06 6.56
C LYS A 235 -36.87 -22.41 7.21
N ASN A 236 -35.79 -22.52 7.97
CA ASN A 236 -35.44 -23.69 8.75
C ASN A 236 -35.03 -23.30 10.17
N HIS A 237 -35.97 -23.30 11.09
CA HIS A 237 -35.76 -22.95 12.49
C HIS A 237 -34.89 -23.97 13.27
N SER A 238 -34.61 -25.12 12.68
CA SER A 238 -33.76 -26.17 13.25
C SER A 238 -32.31 -26.14 12.73
N MET A 239 -31.95 -25.17 11.88
CA MET A 239 -30.60 -25.06 11.37
C MET A 239 -29.61 -24.82 12.54
N SER A 240 -28.58 -25.67 12.64
CA SER A 240 -27.51 -25.51 13.59
C SER A 240 -26.41 -24.60 13.05
N VAL A 241 -25.96 -23.65 13.87
CA VAL A 241 -24.85 -22.74 13.57
C VAL A 241 -23.66 -23.10 14.45
N LYS A 242 -22.53 -23.39 13.79
CA LYS A 242 -21.28 -23.80 14.43
C LYS A 242 -20.24 -22.72 14.17
N VAL A 243 -19.76 -22.07 15.21
CA VAL A 243 -18.90 -20.89 15.09
C VAL A 243 -17.46 -21.23 15.49
N VAL A 244 -16.51 -20.86 14.65
CA VAL A 244 -15.07 -20.85 14.97
C VAL A 244 -14.68 -19.38 15.19
N PRO A 245 -14.66 -18.92 16.44
CA PRO A 245 -14.38 -17.54 16.77
C PRO A 245 -12.89 -17.26 16.87
N ASP A 246 -12.50 -15.99 16.69
CA ASP A 246 -11.31 -15.44 17.32
C ASP A 246 -11.66 -14.93 18.72
N ARG A 247 -10.73 -15.08 19.67
CA ARG A 247 -10.89 -14.60 21.04
C ARG A 247 -9.83 -13.57 21.36
N VAL A 248 -10.24 -12.47 22.00
CA VAL A 248 -9.31 -11.46 22.48
C VAL A 248 -8.42 -12.10 23.54
N GLU A 249 -7.12 -12.07 23.34
CA GLU A 249 -6.10 -12.69 24.24
C GLU A 249 -6.40 -14.15 24.64
N ASN A 250 -7.12 -14.88 23.78
CA ASN A 250 -7.65 -16.23 24.04
C ASN A 250 -8.68 -16.32 25.18
N GLU A 251 -9.22 -15.21 25.66
CA GLU A 251 -10.17 -15.15 26.76
C GLU A 251 -11.61 -15.10 26.30
N TYR A 252 -12.04 -14.03 25.62
CA TYR A 252 -13.46 -13.79 25.33
C TYR A 252 -13.74 -13.44 23.86
N LEU A 253 -14.99 -13.70 23.45
CA LEU A 253 -15.53 -13.30 22.15
C LEU A 253 -15.98 -11.85 22.15
N ARG A 254 -15.85 -11.17 21.01
CA ARG A 254 -16.29 -9.77 20.82
C ARG A 254 -17.81 -9.64 20.66
N THR A 255 -18.55 -10.22 21.59
CA THR A 255 -20.02 -10.10 21.72
C THR A 255 -20.43 -10.40 23.17
N CYS A 256 -21.59 -9.85 23.62
CA CYS A 256 -22.05 -10.03 24.98
C CYS A 256 -22.91 -11.27 25.14
N TRP A 257 -22.84 -11.88 26.32
CA TRP A 257 -23.75 -12.97 26.72
C TRP A 257 -25.18 -12.47 26.89
N ASN A 258 -26.16 -13.28 26.50
CA ASN A 258 -27.58 -13.09 26.81
C ASN A 258 -28.33 -14.44 26.90
N ASP A 259 -29.55 -14.41 27.48
CA ASP A 259 -30.37 -15.63 27.65
C ASP A 259 -30.71 -16.32 26.33
N GLY A 260 -30.85 -15.56 25.24
CA GLY A 260 -31.12 -16.10 23.92
C GLY A 260 -29.98 -16.98 23.39
N LEU A 261 -28.73 -16.69 23.74
CA LEU A 261 -27.57 -17.54 23.41
C LEU A 261 -27.63 -18.85 24.18
N LYS A 262 -28.00 -18.82 25.46
CA LYS A 262 -28.19 -20.00 26.27
C LYS A 262 -29.29 -20.91 25.69
N GLU A 263 -30.46 -20.33 25.36
CA GLU A 263 -31.57 -21.06 24.75
C GLU A 263 -31.14 -21.77 23.44
N LEU A 264 -30.43 -21.06 22.56
CA LEU A 264 -29.96 -21.62 21.29
C LEU A 264 -28.94 -22.74 21.50
N HIS A 265 -28.05 -22.60 22.48
CA HIS A 265 -27.08 -23.64 22.81
C HIS A 265 -27.74 -24.89 23.41
N GLU A 266 -28.61 -24.73 24.39
CA GLU A 266 -29.33 -25.86 25.03
C GLU A 266 -30.22 -26.60 24.03
N ALA A 267 -30.76 -25.90 23.03
CA ALA A 267 -31.53 -26.49 21.92
C ALA A 267 -30.63 -27.15 20.85
N GLY A 268 -29.29 -27.03 20.94
CA GLY A 268 -28.36 -27.56 19.94
C GLY A 268 -28.25 -26.75 18.65
N PHE A 269 -28.77 -25.52 18.61
CA PHE A 269 -28.78 -24.66 17.42
C PHE A 269 -27.57 -23.72 17.34
N LEU A 270 -26.79 -23.60 18.43
CA LEU A 270 -25.55 -22.80 18.44
C LEU A 270 -24.46 -23.54 19.22
N SER A 271 -23.28 -23.64 18.63
CA SER A 271 -22.09 -24.18 19.30
C SER A 271 -20.83 -23.45 18.89
N LEU A 272 -19.84 -23.41 19.79
CA LEU A 272 -18.52 -22.86 19.54
C LEU A 272 -17.52 -24.00 19.33
N HIS A 273 -16.60 -23.78 18.39
CA HIS A 273 -15.56 -24.76 18.05
C HIS A 273 -14.21 -24.09 17.95
N SER A 274 -13.14 -24.83 18.27
CA SER A 274 -11.79 -24.40 17.98
C SER A 274 -11.51 -24.46 16.47
N SER A 275 -10.43 -23.82 16.03
CA SER A 275 -9.90 -24.05 14.68
C SER A 275 -9.44 -25.50 14.55
N PRO A 276 -9.67 -26.18 13.40
CA PRO A 276 -9.14 -27.51 13.13
C PRO A 276 -7.62 -27.52 12.91
N PHE A 277 -7.01 -26.35 12.71
CA PHE A 277 -5.57 -26.21 12.55
C PHE A 277 -4.89 -26.09 13.91
N LYS A 278 -3.65 -26.58 14.01
CA LYS A 278 -2.84 -26.39 15.20
C LYS A 278 -2.70 -24.91 15.55
N ALA A 279 -2.66 -24.63 16.85
CA ALA A 279 -2.29 -23.31 17.33
C ALA A 279 -0.89 -22.95 16.80
N ASP A 280 -0.74 -21.72 16.36
CA ASP A 280 0.54 -21.16 15.94
C ASP A 280 0.72 -19.83 16.70
N ASP A 281 1.60 -19.84 17.67
CA ASP A 281 1.83 -18.70 18.58
C ASP A 281 2.43 -17.47 17.83
N ARG A 282 2.85 -17.66 16.58
CA ARG A 282 3.32 -16.57 15.71
C ARG A 282 2.17 -15.78 15.07
N LEU A 283 0.94 -16.28 15.12
CA LEU A 283 -0.22 -15.63 14.57
C LEU A 283 -0.92 -14.75 15.62
N ASN A 284 -1.19 -13.50 15.26
CA ASN A 284 -1.80 -12.53 16.17
C ASN A 284 -3.29 -12.82 16.41
N MET A 285 -4.04 -13.17 15.37
CA MET A 285 -5.46 -13.49 15.47
C MET A 285 -5.95 -14.38 14.32
N THR A 286 -7.06 -15.06 14.55
CA THR A 286 -7.81 -15.76 13.49
C THR A 286 -8.80 -14.79 12.84
N HIS A 287 -8.32 -14.06 11.82
CA HIS A 287 -9.11 -13.04 11.13
C HIS A 287 -9.85 -13.58 9.90
N ALA A 288 -9.75 -14.86 9.62
CA ALA A 288 -10.44 -15.54 8.52
C ALA A 288 -11.95 -15.35 8.59
N LYS A 289 -12.59 -15.11 7.45
CA LYS A 289 -14.04 -15.02 7.27
C LYS A 289 -14.46 -16.08 6.26
N LEU A 290 -15.11 -17.12 6.77
CA LEU A 290 -15.50 -18.27 6.01
C LEU A 290 -16.89 -18.71 6.45
N TRP A 291 -17.75 -19.00 5.45
CA TRP A 291 -19.10 -19.54 5.68
C TRP A 291 -19.25 -20.82 4.90
N LYS A 292 -19.57 -21.91 5.58
CA LYS A 292 -19.68 -23.26 4.98
C LYS A 292 -21.06 -23.84 5.25
N THR A 293 -21.77 -24.11 4.18
CA THR A 293 -22.99 -24.93 4.17
C THR A 293 -22.68 -26.35 3.67
N PRO A 294 -23.57 -27.33 3.74
CA PRO A 294 -23.31 -28.65 3.17
C PRO A 294 -22.96 -28.68 1.68
N SER A 295 -23.33 -27.64 0.92
CA SER A 295 -23.19 -27.60 -0.55
C SER A 295 -22.32 -26.46 -1.08
N ALA A 296 -21.95 -25.48 -0.23
CA ALA A 296 -21.20 -24.30 -0.66
C ALA A 296 -20.22 -23.83 0.40
N LEU A 297 -19.15 -23.19 -0.07
CA LEU A 297 -18.16 -22.51 0.73
C LEU A 297 -18.06 -21.06 0.27
N ALA A 298 -18.22 -20.11 1.18
CA ALA A 298 -17.97 -18.69 0.92
C ALA A 298 -16.68 -18.24 1.59
N ILE A 299 -15.83 -17.53 0.84
CA ILE A 299 -14.56 -16.94 1.26
C ILE A 299 -14.61 -15.47 0.87
N GLY A 300 -14.47 -14.56 1.84
CA GLY A 300 -14.56 -13.14 1.53
C GLY A 300 -14.42 -12.23 2.74
N SER A 301 -15.05 -11.08 2.67
CA SER A 301 -14.98 -10.07 3.73
C SER A 301 -16.10 -10.18 4.78
N TRP A 302 -17.07 -11.07 4.62
CA TRP A 302 -18.28 -11.18 5.43
C TRP A 302 -18.02 -11.61 6.87
N ASN A 303 -18.09 -10.68 7.81
CA ASN A 303 -18.12 -10.98 9.23
C ASN A 303 -19.48 -11.58 9.64
N PHE A 304 -19.52 -12.31 10.76
CA PHE A 304 -20.75 -12.83 11.35
C PHE A 304 -21.51 -11.76 12.12
N THR A 305 -21.84 -10.68 11.40
CA THR A 305 -22.59 -9.51 11.88
C THR A 305 -23.77 -9.21 10.94
N GLN A 306 -24.80 -8.54 11.42
CA GLN A 306 -25.94 -8.14 10.56
C GLN A 306 -25.46 -7.33 9.33
N PRO A 307 -24.64 -6.25 9.48
CA PRO A 307 -24.17 -5.51 8.33
C PRO A 307 -23.17 -6.30 7.46
N GLY A 308 -22.33 -7.14 8.07
CA GLY A 308 -21.34 -7.94 7.33
C GLY A 308 -21.99 -9.07 6.51
N ALA A 309 -23.05 -9.71 7.02
CA ALA A 309 -23.81 -10.70 6.29
C ALA A 309 -24.78 -10.10 5.25
N ASN A 310 -24.92 -8.78 5.20
CA ASN A 310 -25.97 -8.10 4.44
C ASN A 310 -27.36 -8.71 4.69
N LEU A 311 -27.70 -8.86 5.97
CA LEU A 311 -28.96 -9.49 6.38
C LEU A 311 -30.16 -8.75 5.77
N PRO A 312 -31.05 -9.42 5.02
CA PRO A 312 -32.18 -8.76 4.38
C PRO A 312 -33.13 -8.06 5.37
N THR A 313 -33.81 -7.01 4.90
CA THR A 313 -34.68 -6.15 5.74
C THR A 313 -35.91 -6.89 6.25
N ASP A 314 -36.44 -7.83 5.49
CA ASP A 314 -37.63 -8.65 5.84
C ASP A 314 -37.36 -9.61 7.02
N VAL A 315 -36.11 -9.90 7.31
CA VAL A 315 -35.69 -10.72 8.47
C VAL A 315 -34.92 -9.92 9.50
N GLY A 316 -35.02 -8.59 9.47
CA GLY A 316 -34.51 -7.68 10.53
C GLY A 316 -33.19 -6.97 10.22
N GLY A 317 -32.67 -7.06 9.01
CA GLY A 317 -31.50 -6.27 8.57
C GLY A 317 -31.78 -4.76 8.57
N LYS A 318 -30.88 -3.95 9.13
CA LYS A 318 -31.04 -2.49 9.23
C LYS A 318 -29.88 -1.73 8.64
N THR A 319 -28.68 -2.29 8.73
CA THR A 319 -27.44 -1.70 8.29
C THR A 319 -26.70 -2.68 7.40
N PHE A 320 -25.96 -2.17 6.43
CA PHE A 320 -25.27 -2.96 5.42
C PHE A 320 -23.87 -2.44 5.23
N ASN A 321 -22.90 -3.33 5.10
CA ASN A 321 -21.57 -3.00 4.63
C ASN A 321 -21.43 -3.30 3.14
N VAL A 322 -20.48 -2.66 2.50
CA VAL A 322 -19.99 -3.10 1.19
C VAL A 322 -19.03 -4.26 1.41
N GLU A 323 -19.42 -5.43 0.97
CA GLU A 323 -18.67 -6.68 1.13
C GLU A 323 -18.47 -7.36 -0.22
N ALA A 324 -17.44 -8.21 -0.32
CA ALA A 324 -17.22 -9.02 -1.53
C ALA A 324 -16.44 -10.31 -1.19
N GLY A 325 -16.58 -11.31 -2.07
CA GLY A 325 -15.86 -12.56 -1.96
C GLY A 325 -16.32 -13.59 -2.99
N PHE A 326 -15.89 -14.80 -2.80
CA PHE A 326 -16.26 -15.93 -3.65
C PHE A 326 -17.20 -16.88 -2.94
N ILE A 327 -18.13 -17.41 -3.68
CA ILE A 327 -18.94 -18.56 -3.29
C ILE A 327 -18.61 -19.67 -4.29
N VAL A 328 -18.16 -20.81 -3.77
CA VAL A 328 -17.78 -21.98 -4.55
C VAL A 328 -18.63 -23.18 -4.12
N PRO A 329 -19.07 -24.05 -5.04
CA PRO A 329 -19.65 -25.32 -4.70
C PRO A 329 -18.64 -26.14 -3.89
N ASP A 330 -19.06 -26.65 -2.76
CA ASP A 330 -18.23 -27.47 -1.90
C ASP A 330 -19.06 -28.49 -1.13
N THR A 331 -18.84 -29.76 -1.41
CA THR A 331 -19.50 -30.90 -0.78
C THR A 331 -18.71 -31.55 0.35
N VAL A 332 -17.54 -30.95 0.70
CA VAL A 332 -16.76 -31.40 1.87
C VAL A 332 -17.62 -31.24 3.12
N PRO A 333 -17.69 -32.24 4.01
CA PRO A 333 -18.50 -32.14 5.22
C PRO A 333 -18.12 -30.92 6.08
N VAL A 334 -19.13 -30.26 6.63
CA VAL A 334 -18.96 -29.06 7.49
C VAL A 334 -18.01 -29.34 8.66
N SER A 335 -18.01 -30.57 9.19
CA SER A 335 -17.15 -30.99 10.31
C SER A 335 -15.64 -30.88 10.02
N VAL A 336 -15.22 -30.92 8.75
CA VAL A 336 -13.78 -30.76 8.37
C VAL A 336 -13.29 -29.32 8.65
N TYR A 337 -14.19 -28.37 8.66
CA TYR A 337 -13.90 -26.95 8.93
C TYR A 337 -13.96 -26.60 10.42
N LEU A 338 -14.16 -27.59 11.29
CA LEU A 338 -14.34 -27.40 12.73
C LEU A 338 -13.30 -28.22 13.52
N GLY A 339 -12.79 -27.65 14.56
CA GLY A 339 -12.02 -28.38 15.58
C GLY A 339 -12.92 -28.91 16.71
N MET A 340 -12.35 -29.08 17.89
CA MET A 340 -13.08 -29.54 19.07
C MET A 340 -14.15 -28.51 19.48
N GLN A 341 -15.28 -29.00 19.95
CA GLN A 341 -16.29 -28.15 20.57
C GLN A 341 -15.73 -27.50 21.83
N LEU A 342 -15.94 -26.20 21.96
CA LEU A 342 -15.53 -25.41 23.12
C LEU A 342 -16.65 -25.42 24.18
N GLU A 343 -16.28 -25.13 25.41
CA GLU A 343 -17.23 -24.81 26.46
C GLU A 343 -18.09 -23.62 26.05
N PHE A 344 -19.31 -23.55 26.54
CA PHE A 344 -20.26 -22.50 26.18
C PHE A 344 -20.88 -21.94 27.48
N GLY A 345 -20.33 -20.83 27.96
CA GLY A 345 -20.78 -20.17 29.18
C GLY A 345 -20.50 -18.67 29.15
N PRO A 346 -21.08 -17.91 30.06
CA PRO A 346 -20.94 -16.45 30.12
C PRO A 346 -19.50 -15.93 30.10
N GLU A 347 -18.57 -16.70 30.65
CA GLU A 347 -17.14 -16.39 30.74
C GLU A 347 -16.44 -16.34 29.37
N MET A 348 -17.04 -16.95 28.35
CA MET A 348 -16.56 -16.93 26.98
C MET A 348 -16.91 -15.65 26.23
N PHE A 349 -17.68 -14.75 26.82
CA PHE A 349 -18.23 -13.58 26.16
C PHE A 349 -17.76 -12.30 26.84
N ALA A 350 -17.58 -11.25 26.04
CA ALA A 350 -17.19 -9.94 26.54
C ALA A 350 -18.23 -9.37 27.50
N THR A 351 -17.76 -8.69 28.52
CA THR A 351 -18.60 -7.76 29.29
C THR A 351 -18.94 -6.53 28.43
N PRO A 352 -20.00 -5.75 28.76
CA PRO A 352 -20.30 -4.52 28.04
C PRO A 352 -19.14 -3.52 27.99
N ASP A 353 -18.33 -3.43 29.04
CA ASP A 353 -17.18 -2.52 29.10
C ASP A 353 -16.04 -3.00 28.17
N GLN A 354 -15.74 -4.29 28.16
CA GLN A 354 -14.77 -4.88 27.23
C GLN A 354 -15.23 -4.69 25.77
N LEU A 355 -16.51 -4.96 25.48
CA LEU A 355 -17.04 -4.77 24.14
C LEU A 355 -16.98 -3.32 23.67
N LYS A 356 -17.17 -2.37 24.59
CA LYS A 356 -17.04 -0.95 24.29
C LYS A 356 -15.60 -0.56 23.93
N GLN A 357 -14.60 -1.16 24.58
CA GLN A 357 -13.19 -0.95 24.26
C GLN A 357 -12.82 -1.53 22.89
N GLU A 358 -13.38 -2.70 22.56
CA GLU A 358 -13.16 -3.38 21.27
C GLU A 358 -14.01 -2.81 20.12
N SER A 359 -14.97 -1.92 20.42
CA SER A 359 -15.87 -1.38 19.41
C SER A 359 -15.15 -0.42 18.46
N LEU A 360 -15.31 -0.66 17.15
CA LEU A 360 -14.82 0.25 16.13
C LEU A 360 -15.53 1.60 16.23
N SER A 361 -14.77 2.64 16.58
CA SER A 361 -15.27 4.02 16.49
C SER A 361 -15.23 4.47 15.04
N VAL A 362 -16.38 4.59 14.41
CA VAL A 362 -16.48 5.13 13.05
C VAL A 362 -16.37 6.65 13.12
N PRO A 363 -15.34 7.28 12.55
CA PRO A 363 -15.22 8.72 12.53
C PRO A 363 -16.41 9.36 11.81
N ALA A 364 -16.85 10.53 12.29
CA ALA A 364 -17.95 11.25 11.66
C ALA A 364 -17.56 11.64 10.22
N ALA A 365 -18.45 11.36 9.27
CA ALA A 365 -18.24 11.76 7.90
C ALA A 365 -18.36 13.29 7.76
N LEU A 366 -17.47 13.89 6.96
CA LEU A 366 -17.61 15.28 6.52
C LEU A 366 -18.92 15.46 5.75
N PRO A 367 -19.58 16.64 5.83
CA PRO A 367 -20.82 16.88 5.11
C PRO A 367 -20.63 17.01 3.58
N PHE A 368 -19.42 16.86 3.09
CA PHE A 368 -19.02 16.96 1.70
C PHE A 368 -17.90 15.98 1.36
N ASP A 369 -17.72 15.76 0.09
CA ASP A 369 -16.53 15.07 -0.43
C ASP A 369 -15.59 16.05 -1.07
N LEU A 370 -14.29 15.80 -0.89
CA LEU A 370 -13.21 16.51 -1.53
C LEU A 370 -12.36 15.54 -2.36
N ARG A 371 -11.94 16.02 -3.51
CA ARG A 371 -10.89 15.43 -4.33
C ARG A 371 -9.77 16.45 -4.48
N VAL A 372 -8.63 16.15 -3.90
CA VAL A 372 -7.44 17.00 -3.94
C VAL A 372 -6.42 16.33 -4.87
N VAL A 373 -6.10 16.99 -5.96
CA VAL A 373 -5.16 16.53 -6.97
C VAL A 373 -4.00 17.50 -7.04
N PHE A 374 -2.77 17.00 -7.05
CA PHE A 374 -1.58 17.78 -7.36
C PHE A 374 -1.08 17.45 -8.76
N ASP A 375 -0.94 18.47 -9.58
CA ASP A 375 -0.44 18.39 -10.94
C ASP A 375 1.04 18.78 -10.97
N TRP A 376 1.92 17.79 -11.14
CA TRP A 376 3.37 17.98 -11.11
C TRP A 376 3.89 18.86 -12.25
N GLN A 377 3.29 18.80 -13.43
CA GLN A 377 3.70 19.65 -14.55
C GLN A 377 3.33 21.11 -14.34
N ALA A 378 2.15 21.35 -13.78
CA ALA A 378 1.63 22.69 -13.53
C ALA A 378 2.03 23.25 -12.17
N GLU A 379 2.65 22.45 -11.28
CA GLU A 379 3.07 22.75 -9.91
C GLU A 379 1.94 23.42 -9.10
N ARG A 380 0.74 22.82 -9.18
CA ARG A 380 -0.45 23.35 -8.50
C ARG A 380 -1.40 22.25 -8.05
N TYR A 381 -2.17 22.57 -7.03
CA TYR A 381 -3.34 21.77 -6.66
C TYR A 381 -4.53 22.09 -7.57
N VAL A 382 -5.39 21.10 -7.74
CA VAL A 382 -6.75 21.22 -8.26
C VAL A 382 -7.66 20.56 -7.24
N VAL A 383 -8.47 21.37 -6.57
CA VAL A 383 -9.41 20.90 -5.54
C VAL A 383 -10.82 20.99 -6.09
N SER A 384 -11.53 19.90 -6.06
CA SER A 384 -12.95 19.80 -6.41
C SER A 384 -13.71 19.09 -5.32
N GLY A 385 -15.01 19.29 -5.24
CA GLY A 385 -15.83 18.64 -4.22
C GLY A 385 -17.31 18.86 -4.43
N ALA A 386 -18.11 18.13 -3.66
CA ALA A 386 -19.56 18.27 -3.66
C ALA A 386 -20.09 18.17 -2.23
N TRP A 387 -21.03 19.05 -1.88
CA TRP A 387 -21.76 18.98 -0.62
C TRP A 387 -22.77 17.84 -0.70
N VAL A 388 -22.75 16.95 0.29
CA VAL A 388 -23.53 15.70 0.27
C VAL A 388 -24.66 15.72 1.29
N LYS A 389 -24.43 16.35 2.43
CA LYS A 389 -25.39 16.35 3.55
C LYS A 389 -26.56 17.28 3.29
N LYS A 390 -27.78 16.81 3.57
CA LYS A 390 -28.96 17.67 3.50
C LYS A 390 -28.91 18.70 4.65
N GLY A 391 -29.07 19.99 4.32
CA GLY A 391 -29.07 21.10 5.29
C GLY A 391 -28.32 22.32 4.78
N ALA A 392 -28.19 23.34 5.65
CA ALA A 392 -27.46 24.55 5.30
C ALA A 392 -25.96 24.24 5.11
N MET A 393 -25.39 24.75 4.01
CA MET A 393 -23.96 24.71 3.77
C MET A 393 -23.26 25.67 4.72
N ALA A 394 -22.12 25.26 5.28
CA ALA A 394 -21.32 26.10 6.17
C ALA A 394 -20.04 26.54 5.44
N ASP A 395 -19.78 27.86 5.45
CA ASP A 395 -18.58 28.46 4.85
C ASP A 395 -17.36 28.48 5.79
N SER A 396 -17.46 27.82 6.94
CA SER A 396 -16.42 27.83 7.97
C SER A 396 -15.35 26.73 7.81
N TYR A 397 -15.41 25.95 6.75
CA TYR A 397 -14.40 24.92 6.49
C TYR A 397 -13.19 25.50 5.75
N LEU A 398 -12.01 25.17 6.26
CA LEU A 398 -10.73 25.52 5.66
C LEU A 398 -10.00 24.26 5.20
N LEU A 399 -9.24 24.35 4.12
CA LEU A 399 -8.40 23.27 3.58
C LEU A 399 -6.93 23.63 3.75
N LYS A 400 -6.21 22.82 4.52
CA LYS A 400 -4.76 22.94 4.69
C LYS A 400 -4.07 21.98 3.72
N LEU A 401 -3.14 22.53 2.92
CA LEU A 401 -2.40 21.83 1.87
C LEU A 401 -0.90 21.95 2.11
N PRO A 402 -0.09 20.88 1.90
CA PRO A 402 1.36 20.96 1.97
C PRO A 402 1.93 22.00 1.00
N GLY A 403 2.84 22.86 1.48
CA GLY A 403 3.50 23.89 0.68
C GLY A 403 2.61 25.09 0.32
N VAL A 404 1.42 25.20 0.90
CA VAL A 404 0.56 26.38 0.82
C VAL A 404 0.58 27.06 2.20
N ASP A 405 0.98 28.32 2.26
CA ASP A 405 1.25 29.02 3.51
C ASP A 405 0.02 29.21 4.41
N ALA A 406 -1.13 29.46 3.81
CA ALA A 406 -2.37 29.68 4.53
C ALA A 406 -3.44 28.66 4.13
N PRO A 407 -4.28 28.20 5.08
CA PRO A 407 -5.42 27.35 4.74
C PRO A 407 -6.38 28.08 3.77
N GLU A 408 -6.84 27.35 2.77
CA GLU A 408 -7.78 27.84 1.75
C GLU A 408 -9.23 27.68 2.22
N GLN A 409 -10.08 28.67 2.04
CA GLN A 409 -11.49 28.60 2.40
C GLN A 409 -12.25 27.75 1.36
N LEU A 410 -13.09 26.82 1.83
CA LEU A 410 -13.96 26.02 0.99
C LEU A 410 -15.28 26.77 0.77
N LEU A 411 -15.46 27.30 -0.46
CA LEU A 411 -16.66 28.04 -0.85
C LEU A 411 -17.56 27.15 -1.70
N TRP A 412 -18.80 26.99 -1.29
CA TRP A 412 -19.79 26.13 -1.94
C TRP A 412 -20.79 26.94 -2.74
N ASP A 413 -21.13 26.48 -3.91
CA ASP A 413 -22.24 27.00 -4.69
C ASP A 413 -23.57 26.54 -4.08
N SER A 414 -24.42 27.48 -3.71
CA SER A 414 -25.67 27.19 -2.98
C SER A 414 -26.69 26.39 -3.80
N ASP A 415 -26.64 26.49 -5.12
CA ASP A 415 -27.62 25.89 -6.02
C ASP A 415 -27.22 24.47 -6.42
N SER A 416 -25.94 24.25 -6.74
CA SER A 416 -25.43 22.97 -7.19
C SER A 416 -24.79 22.12 -6.07
N GLY A 417 -24.44 22.72 -4.95
CA GLY A 417 -23.64 22.08 -3.90
C GLY A 417 -22.20 21.82 -4.30
N SER A 418 -21.75 22.34 -5.45
CA SER A 418 -20.40 22.13 -5.94
C SER A 418 -19.41 23.07 -5.26
N LEU A 419 -18.19 22.59 -4.99
CA LEU A 419 -17.11 23.42 -4.53
C LEU A 419 -16.63 24.34 -5.66
N GLN A 420 -16.43 25.62 -5.36
CA GLN A 420 -15.70 26.51 -6.27
C GLN A 420 -14.28 26.00 -6.41
N THR A 421 -13.86 25.64 -7.62
CA THR A 421 -12.57 25.00 -7.88
C THR A 421 -11.40 25.87 -7.39
N LEU A 422 -10.64 25.36 -6.44
CA LEU A 422 -9.42 25.99 -5.94
C LEU A 422 -8.20 25.49 -6.72
N ARG A 423 -7.27 26.39 -7.03
CA ARG A 423 -6.05 26.07 -7.80
C ARG A 423 -4.80 26.74 -7.19
N PRO A 424 -4.49 26.54 -5.91
CA PRO A 424 -3.31 27.15 -5.32
C PRO A 424 -2.03 26.58 -5.94
N ARG A 425 -1.06 27.49 -6.17
CA ARG A 425 0.29 27.11 -6.61
C ARG A 425 1.15 26.76 -5.41
N VAL A 426 2.10 25.86 -5.62
CA VAL A 426 3.06 25.47 -4.61
C VAL A 426 4.43 25.98 -5.02
N PRO A 427 4.99 26.97 -4.28
CA PRO A 427 6.32 27.50 -4.59
C PRO A 427 7.44 26.47 -4.38
N GLU A 428 7.29 25.57 -3.41
CA GLU A 428 8.26 24.53 -3.11
C GLU A 428 7.60 23.14 -2.95
N THR A 429 7.80 22.30 -3.95
CA THR A 429 7.18 20.95 -4.00
C THR A 429 7.75 19.95 -2.98
N LYS A 430 8.88 20.28 -2.33
CA LYS A 430 9.48 19.45 -1.26
C LYS A 430 8.50 19.15 -0.12
N HIS A 431 7.59 20.09 0.18
CA HIS A 431 6.59 19.90 1.24
C HIS A 431 5.57 18.83 0.88
N LEU A 432 5.21 18.70 -0.41
CA LEU A 432 4.35 17.61 -0.87
C LEU A 432 5.05 16.26 -0.78
N LEU A 433 6.34 16.17 -1.12
CA LEU A 433 7.11 14.93 -1.02
C LEU A 433 7.29 14.45 0.42
N ALA A 434 7.29 15.39 1.38
CA ALA A 434 7.36 15.07 2.81
C ALA A 434 5.98 14.72 3.42
N ASN A 435 4.89 15.24 2.84
CA ASN A 435 3.53 15.02 3.35
C ASN A 435 2.52 15.01 2.21
N HIS A 436 1.97 13.84 1.90
CA HIS A 436 0.96 13.63 0.84
C HIS A 436 -0.48 13.73 1.33
N ARG A 437 -0.71 14.44 2.43
CA ARG A 437 -2.00 14.54 3.10
C ARG A 437 -2.51 15.98 3.12
N TYR A 438 -3.81 16.13 2.91
CA TYR A 438 -4.52 17.37 3.20
C TYR A 438 -5.32 17.23 4.50
N GLU A 439 -5.60 18.36 5.15
CA GLU A 439 -6.43 18.44 6.34
C GLU A 439 -7.60 19.39 6.09
N VAL A 440 -8.78 19.02 6.56
CA VAL A 440 -9.96 19.88 6.61
C VAL A 440 -10.12 20.38 8.03
N LEU A 441 -10.13 21.69 8.21
CA LEU A 441 -10.30 22.34 9.50
C LEU A 441 -11.72 22.90 9.61
N PHE A 442 -12.32 22.78 10.78
CA PHE A 442 -13.57 23.42 11.16
C PHE A 442 -13.40 24.05 12.55
N ASP A 443 -13.67 25.34 12.67
CA ASP A 443 -13.42 26.11 13.90
C ASP A 443 -12.00 25.93 14.48
N GLY A 444 -11.00 25.81 13.59
CA GLY A 444 -9.60 25.65 13.98
C GLY A 444 -9.19 24.23 14.40
N VAL A 445 -10.11 23.27 14.38
CA VAL A 445 -9.85 21.86 14.71
C VAL A 445 -9.90 21.00 13.44
N THR A 446 -9.03 19.99 13.35
CA THR A 446 -9.05 19.03 12.23
C THR A 446 -10.36 18.22 12.28
N ALA A 447 -11.24 18.48 11.33
CA ALA A 447 -12.51 17.78 11.15
C ALA A 447 -12.41 16.55 10.23
N GLY A 448 -11.37 16.49 9.39
CA GLY A 448 -11.13 15.38 8.50
C GLY A 448 -9.81 15.53 7.75
N ALA A 449 -9.42 14.50 7.05
CA ALA A 449 -8.21 14.48 6.25
C ALA A 449 -8.33 13.49 5.08
N GLY A 450 -7.40 13.57 4.12
CA GLY A 450 -7.33 12.62 3.03
C GLY A 450 -5.99 12.68 2.31
N LEU A 451 -5.76 11.75 1.40
CA LEU A 451 -4.53 11.68 0.62
C LEU A 451 -4.65 12.49 -0.67
N ILE A 452 -3.56 13.14 -1.03
CA ILE A 452 -3.43 13.90 -2.27
C ILE A 452 -3.15 12.93 -3.42
N ILE A 453 -3.92 13.04 -4.49
CA ILE A 453 -3.74 12.27 -5.72
C ILE A 453 -2.74 13.03 -6.59
N GLU A 454 -1.69 12.34 -7.02
CA GLU A 454 -0.68 12.91 -7.89
C GLU A 454 -1.00 12.64 -9.36
N GLN A 455 -0.94 13.67 -10.18
CA GLN A 455 -1.10 13.56 -11.64
C GLN A 455 0.16 14.01 -12.35
N ARG A 456 0.40 13.44 -13.54
CA ARG A 456 1.62 13.69 -14.32
C ARG A 456 2.89 13.45 -13.51
N ALA A 457 2.94 12.28 -12.86
CA ALA A 457 4.04 11.87 -11.99
C ALA A 457 5.37 11.69 -12.74
N ASP A 458 5.36 11.66 -14.07
CA ASP A 458 6.54 11.76 -14.93
C ASP A 458 7.28 13.10 -14.79
N TYR A 459 6.58 14.16 -14.34
CA TYR A 459 7.16 15.46 -13.98
C TYR A 459 7.54 15.57 -12.49
N ARG A 460 7.29 14.52 -11.69
CA ARG A 460 7.60 14.51 -10.26
C ARG A 460 9.08 14.74 -10.04
N ARG A 461 9.40 15.81 -9.30
CA ARG A 461 10.76 16.15 -8.93
C ARG A 461 11.01 15.64 -7.53
N ALA A 462 11.79 14.60 -7.43
CA ALA A 462 12.19 14.07 -6.14
C ALA A 462 13.03 15.07 -5.34
N GLN A 463 12.91 15.01 -4.03
CA GLN A 463 13.73 15.83 -3.15
C GLN A 463 15.20 15.42 -3.27
N GLN A 464 16.08 16.39 -3.47
CA GLN A 464 17.52 16.17 -3.48
C GLN A 464 18.01 15.76 -2.08
N TYR A 465 19.17 15.13 -2.01
CA TYR A 465 19.84 14.86 -0.74
C TYR A 465 20.28 16.17 -0.07
N ASP A 466 20.28 16.20 1.26
CA ASP A 466 20.75 17.39 1.97
C ASP A 466 22.27 17.52 1.85
N ASP A 467 22.99 16.41 1.92
CA ASP A 467 24.45 16.36 1.85
C ASP A 467 24.98 15.15 1.05
N LEU A 468 26.30 15.09 0.88
CA LEU A 468 26.99 13.98 0.22
C LEU A 468 26.97 12.69 1.04
N ARG A 469 26.88 12.79 2.37
CA ARG A 469 26.91 11.63 3.26
C ARG A 469 25.66 10.79 3.05
N GLY A 470 24.49 11.41 3.16
CA GLY A 470 23.20 10.73 2.91
C GLY A 470 23.11 10.11 1.51
N LEU A 471 23.65 10.83 0.48
CA LEU A 471 23.70 10.30 -0.88
C LEU A 471 24.59 9.06 -0.99
N PHE A 472 25.78 9.07 -0.38
CA PHE A 472 26.69 7.92 -0.41
C PHE A 472 26.17 6.75 0.43
N ASP A 473 25.54 7.02 1.57
CA ASP A 473 24.94 5.98 2.41
C ASP A 473 23.86 5.21 1.65
N ASP A 474 22.96 5.92 0.99
CA ASP A 474 21.91 5.29 0.18
C ASP A 474 22.48 4.48 -1.00
N LEU A 475 23.52 4.97 -1.67
CA LEU A 475 24.20 4.23 -2.74
C LEU A 475 24.83 2.91 -2.24
N ILE A 476 25.44 2.92 -1.07
CA ILE A 476 26.08 1.74 -0.47
C ILE A 476 25.01 0.73 -0.01
N ILE A 477 23.92 1.21 0.62
CA ILE A 477 22.82 0.35 1.08
C ILE A 477 22.10 -0.29 -0.11
N SER A 478 21.84 0.46 -1.17
CA SER A 478 21.23 -0.07 -2.41
C SER A 478 22.09 -1.15 -3.06
N ALA A 479 23.42 -1.09 -2.89
CA ALA A 479 24.36 -2.12 -3.35
C ALA A 479 24.30 -3.42 -2.52
N GLY A 480 23.52 -3.46 -1.44
CA GLY A 480 23.46 -4.61 -0.53
C GLY A 480 24.71 -4.81 0.33
N ALA A 481 25.62 -3.84 0.35
CA ALA A 481 26.76 -3.86 1.26
C ALA A 481 26.30 -3.45 2.66
N PRO A 482 26.73 -4.15 3.74
CA PRO A 482 26.43 -3.72 5.10
C PRO A 482 27.11 -2.37 5.34
N SER A 483 26.34 -1.35 5.75
CA SER A 483 26.94 -0.08 6.16
C SER A 483 27.76 -0.32 7.43
N SER A 484 29.00 0.11 7.45
CA SER A 484 29.89 -0.10 8.60
C SER A 484 29.53 0.74 9.84
N ASP A 485 28.54 1.62 9.71
CA ASP A 485 28.01 2.48 10.78
C ASP A 485 26.54 2.16 11.09
N ASP A 486 26.08 0.96 10.78
CA ASP A 486 24.73 0.49 11.08
C ASP A 486 24.52 0.35 12.58
N VAL A 487 24.09 1.43 13.18
CA VAL A 487 23.64 1.38 14.57
C VAL A 487 22.12 1.51 14.69
N ASN A 488 21.35 1.82 13.65
CA ASN A 488 19.95 2.17 13.90
C ASN A 488 18.85 1.30 13.30
N TYR A 489 19.14 0.37 12.38
CA TYR A 489 18.11 -0.55 11.89
C TYR A 489 18.74 -1.89 11.52
N ARG A 490 18.67 -2.89 12.39
CA ARG A 490 18.91 -4.27 12.01
C ARG A 490 17.61 -4.88 11.50
N VAL A 491 17.51 -4.98 10.20
CA VAL A 491 16.57 -5.91 9.58
C VAL A 491 17.21 -7.29 9.70
N ARG A 492 16.65 -8.14 10.53
CA ARG A 492 17.02 -9.57 10.56
C ARG A 492 15.96 -10.32 9.76
N GLU A 493 16.38 -10.92 8.67
CA GLU A 493 15.66 -12.05 8.10
C GLU A 493 15.97 -13.26 8.97
N THR A 494 14.95 -13.85 9.55
CA THR A 494 15.07 -15.16 10.18
C THR A 494 15.09 -16.24 9.09
N GLU A 495 15.65 -17.41 9.37
CA GLU A 495 15.67 -18.57 8.44
C GLU A 495 14.27 -18.95 7.91
N ASP A 496 13.21 -18.44 8.53
CA ASP A 496 11.80 -18.64 8.17
C ASP A 496 11.20 -17.46 7.37
N GLY A 497 11.99 -16.45 6.97
CA GLY A 497 11.56 -15.31 6.15
C GLY A 497 10.77 -14.23 6.92
N GLU A 498 10.92 -14.11 8.22
CA GLU A 498 10.37 -13.00 9.02
C GLU A 498 11.33 -11.81 9.06
N VAL A 499 10.82 -10.62 8.78
CA VAL A 499 11.55 -9.36 8.89
C VAL A 499 11.24 -8.76 10.27
N LEU A 500 12.23 -8.78 11.17
CA LEU A 500 12.17 -8.10 12.46
C LEU A 500 12.91 -6.76 12.36
N VAL A 501 12.25 -5.67 12.70
CA VAL A 501 12.84 -4.33 12.82
C VAL A 501 13.04 -4.03 14.30
N ASP A 502 14.29 -4.14 14.79
CA ASP A 502 14.65 -3.69 16.12
C ASP A 502 15.20 -2.27 16.07
N SER A 503 14.54 -1.34 16.76
CA SER A 503 15.09 -0.01 17.03
C SER A 503 16.01 -0.08 18.26
N LEU A 504 17.31 0.09 18.05
CA LEU A 504 18.24 0.25 19.15
C LEU A 504 18.35 1.74 19.50
N SER A 505 17.98 2.09 20.72
CA SER A 505 18.29 3.38 21.31
C SER A 505 19.79 3.50 21.53
N THR A 506 20.44 4.47 20.92
CA THR A 506 21.83 4.85 21.18
C THR A 506 21.93 5.54 22.53
N GLU A 507 22.55 4.92 23.52
CA GLU A 507 23.16 5.65 24.63
C GLU A 507 24.41 6.37 24.10
N GLU A 508 24.40 7.69 24.18
CA GLU A 508 25.57 8.52 23.91
C GLU A 508 26.64 8.27 24.99
N ASP A 509 27.65 7.46 24.69
CA ASP A 509 28.87 7.44 25.43
C ASP A 509 29.75 8.63 25.02
N SER A 510 29.67 9.68 25.81
CA SER A 510 30.55 10.83 25.74
C SER A 510 31.97 10.45 26.19
N PHE A 511 32.89 10.19 25.26
CA PHE A 511 34.32 10.30 25.49
C PHE A 511 34.85 11.62 24.94
N SER A 512 34.97 12.60 25.83
CA SER A 512 35.75 13.81 25.58
C SER A 512 37.23 13.52 25.80
N ASP A 513 38.03 13.39 24.74
CA ASP A 513 39.45 13.62 24.81
C ASP A 513 39.84 14.64 23.75
N GLY A 514 40.36 15.77 24.24
CA GLY A 514 40.60 16.97 23.49
C GLY A 514 41.81 16.88 22.54
N ARG A 515 41.59 16.28 21.37
CA ARG A 515 42.40 16.54 20.16
C ARG A 515 41.43 16.62 18.98
N GLN A 516 41.17 17.85 18.53
CA GLN A 516 40.51 18.11 17.24
C GLN A 516 41.41 17.64 16.10
N THR A 517 41.37 16.35 15.80
CA THR A 517 41.64 15.88 14.45
C THR A 517 40.28 15.89 13.75
N GLU A 518 40.09 16.77 12.76
CA GLU A 518 38.93 16.75 11.87
C GLU A 518 38.84 15.34 11.26
N VAL A 519 38.01 14.51 11.85
CA VAL A 519 37.60 13.23 11.24
C VAL A 519 36.81 13.61 10.00
N PRO A 520 37.16 13.16 8.79
CA PRO A 520 36.39 13.48 7.61
C PRO A 520 34.95 12.95 7.82
N ASP A 521 33.99 13.81 7.63
CA ASP A 521 32.54 13.54 7.69
C ASP A 521 32.12 12.31 6.89
N ILE A 522 32.90 11.93 5.89
CA ILE A 522 32.77 10.81 4.98
C ILE A 522 34.09 10.06 4.91
N SER A 523 34.08 8.75 5.16
CA SER A 523 35.28 7.92 5.06
C SER A 523 35.69 7.69 3.60
N TYR A 524 36.99 7.42 3.37
CA TYR A 524 37.47 7.01 2.04
C TYR A 524 36.80 5.72 1.53
N PHE A 525 36.50 4.81 2.43
CA PHE A 525 35.79 3.59 2.10
C PHE A 525 34.40 3.90 1.50
N ARG A 526 33.61 4.76 2.14
CA ARG A 526 32.31 5.20 1.64
C ARG A 526 32.42 5.85 0.26
N LEU A 527 33.38 6.74 0.07
CA LEU A 527 33.62 7.39 -1.22
C LEU A 527 33.85 6.37 -2.33
N PHE A 528 34.82 5.47 -2.15
CA PHE A 528 35.17 4.53 -3.20
C PHE A 528 34.11 3.47 -3.44
N SER A 529 33.45 3.00 -2.38
CA SER A 529 32.36 2.02 -2.48
C SER A 529 31.16 2.59 -3.20
N ALA A 530 30.70 3.78 -2.82
CA ALA A 530 29.58 4.45 -3.47
C ALA A 530 29.88 4.77 -4.95
N CYS A 531 31.08 5.28 -5.26
CA CYS A 531 31.45 5.58 -6.64
C CYS A 531 31.57 4.30 -7.50
N HIS A 532 32.10 3.22 -6.92
CA HIS A 532 32.18 1.94 -7.64
C HIS A 532 30.78 1.40 -8.00
N HIS A 533 29.89 1.39 -7.03
CA HIS A 533 28.51 0.97 -7.27
C HIS A 533 27.80 1.85 -8.29
N TYR A 534 28.03 3.17 -8.23
CA TYR A 534 27.46 4.08 -9.24
C TYR A 534 27.96 3.77 -10.66
N VAL A 535 29.26 3.42 -10.82
CA VAL A 535 29.80 2.97 -12.12
C VAL A 535 29.03 1.74 -12.61
N GLU A 536 28.83 0.74 -11.74
CA GLU A 536 28.07 -0.47 -12.09
C GLU A 536 26.63 -0.15 -12.55
N ILE A 537 25.95 0.74 -11.84
CA ILE A 537 24.61 1.20 -12.23
C ILE A 537 24.63 1.82 -13.64
N VAL A 538 25.55 2.77 -13.88
CA VAL A 538 25.66 3.46 -15.16
C VAL A 538 25.99 2.50 -16.31
N GLU A 539 26.90 1.57 -16.09
CA GLU A 539 27.30 0.58 -17.10
C GLU A 539 26.20 -0.42 -17.42
N ASN A 540 25.32 -0.72 -16.45
CA ASN A 540 24.21 -1.65 -16.62
C ASN A 540 22.93 -1.00 -17.16
N CYS A 541 22.86 0.34 -17.30
CA CYS A 541 21.72 1.00 -17.93
C CYS A 541 21.41 0.40 -19.30
N SER A 542 20.19 -0.10 -19.49
CA SER A 542 19.79 -0.80 -20.73
C SER A 542 19.25 0.16 -21.80
N THR A 543 18.77 1.33 -21.40
CA THR A 543 18.17 2.33 -22.29
C THR A 543 18.76 3.73 -22.09
N LEU A 544 18.64 4.57 -23.15
CA LEU A 544 19.03 5.98 -23.09
C LEU A 544 18.24 6.73 -22.00
N LYS A 545 16.93 6.46 -21.87
CA LYS A 545 16.05 7.08 -20.90
C LYS A 545 16.47 6.75 -19.47
N GLU A 546 16.85 5.52 -19.21
CA GLU A 546 17.35 5.08 -17.91
C GLU A 546 18.66 5.80 -17.54
N LEU A 547 19.61 5.86 -18.48
CA LEU A 547 20.85 6.60 -18.28
C LEU A 547 20.62 8.10 -18.07
N GLU A 548 19.72 8.73 -18.83
CA GLU A 548 19.35 10.14 -18.64
C GLU A 548 18.77 10.38 -17.25
N HIS A 549 18.00 9.45 -16.75
CA HIS A 549 17.40 9.51 -15.43
C HIS A 549 18.47 9.47 -14.33
N TRP A 550 19.42 8.54 -14.42
CA TRP A 550 20.55 8.46 -13.51
C TRP A 550 21.50 9.67 -13.62
N ALA A 551 21.65 10.22 -14.80
CA ALA A 551 22.53 11.37 -14.99
C ALA A 551 21.94 12.70 -14.50
N PHE A 552 20.59 12.92 -14.59
CA PHE A 552 20.04 14.27 -14.50
C PHE A 552 18.79 14.45 -13.63
N THR A 553 17.97 13.44 -13.39
CA THR A 553 16.60 13.69 -12.92
C THR A 553 16.27 13.11 -11.56
N ARG A 554 16.79 11.94 -11.21
CA ARG A 554 16.48 11.27 -9.94
C ARG A 554 17.27 11.84 -8.77
N PRO A 555 16.86 11.61 -7.51
CA PRO A 555 17.69 11.88 -6.34
C PRO A 555 18.99 11.11 -6.42
N GLY A 556 20.08 11.74 -6.05
CA GLY A 556 21.41 11.14 -6.17
C GLY A 556 21.91 10.99 -7.60
N CYS A 557 21.28 11.67 -8.58
CA CYS A 557 21.76 11.67 -9.96
C CYS A 557 23.17 12.29 -10.05
N LEU A 558 23.85 11.97 -11.15
CA LEU A 558 25.22 12.43 -11.37
C LEU A 558 25.35 13.97 -11.32
N ARG A 559 24.34 14.70 -11.82
CA ARG A 559 24.29 16.16 -11.73
C ARG A 559 24.28 16.63 -10.27
N GLU A 560 23.43 16.05 -9.44
CA GLU A 560 23.35 16.39 -8.01
C GLU A 560 24.68 16.08 -7.30
N LEU A 561 25.28 14.92 -7.58
CA LEU A 561 26.57 14.53 -7.04
C LEU A 561 27.66 15.53 -7.42
N VAL A 562 27.71 15.98 -8.68
CA VAL A 562 28.63 17.02 -9.17
C VAL A 562 28.40 18.36 -8.45
N GLU A 563 27.15 18.80 -8.31
CA GLU A 563 26.79 20.05 -7.63
C GLU A 563 27.20 20.03 -6.16
N LYS A 564 26.86 18.98 -5.42
CA LYS A 564 27.24 18.82 -4.00
C LYS A 564 28.76 18.71 -3.82
N THR A 565 29.44 18.05 -4.73
CA THR A 565 30.91 17.98 -4.74
C THR A 565 31.52 19.36 -4.94
N LYS A 566 30.99 20.17 -5.87
CA LYS A 566 31.43 21.56 -6.08
C LYS A 566 31.26 22.42 -4.82
N VAL A 567 30.10 22.30 -4.17
CA VAL A 567 29.81 23.03 -2.92
C VAL A 567 30.81 22.65 -1.82
N ARG A 568 31.03 21.32 -1.63
CA ARG A 568 32.01 20.85 -0.63
C ARG A 568 33.41 21.33 -0.90
N ILE A 569 33.88 21.25 -2.15
CA ILE A 569 35.22 21.72 -2.51
C ILE A 569 35.36 23.24 -2.32
N SER A 570 34.30 24.01 -2.60
CA SER A 570 34.30 25.46 -2.41
C SER A 570 34.33 25.83 -0.93
N SER A 571 33.69 25.08 -0.05
CA SER A 571 33.73 25.32 1.40
C SER A 571 35.01 24.84 2.06
N MET A 572 35.67 23.81 1.53
CA MET A 572 36.90 23.21 2.04
C MET A 572 37.89 22.95 0.89
N PRO A 573 38.55 23.97 0.34
CA PRO A 573 39.33 23.83 -0.89
C PRO A 573 40.63 23.01 -0.74
N GLU A 574 41.15 22.83 0.47
CA GLU A 574 42.36 22.08 0.75
C GLU A 574 42.04 20.77 1.48
N GLY A 575 42.25 19.65 0.83
CA GLY A 575 42.04 18.33 1.46
C GLY A 575 42.33 17.18 0.49
N LEU A 576 43.03 16.16 1.00
CA LEU A 576 43.32 14.96 0.22
C LEU A 576 42.02 14.24 -0.16
N PHE A 577 41.04 14.21 0.74
CA PHE A 577 39.73 13.65 0.49
C PHE A 577 39.02 14.33 -0.69
N ASN A 578 38.98 15.66 -0.72
CA ASN A 578 38.33 16.42 -1.79
C ASN A 578 39.05 16.26 -3.15
N TRP A 579 40.35 16.02 -3.12
CA TRP A 579 41.08 15.66 -4.33
C TRP A 579 40.63 14.31 -4.90
N PHE A 580 40.49 13.25 -4.05
CA PHE A 580 39.95 11.96 -4.47
C PHE A 580 38.48 12.06 -4.90
N LEU A 581 37.67 12.74 -4.12
CA LEU A 581 36.25 12.96 -4.44
C LEU A 581 36.07 13.56 -5.85
N ALA A 582 36.81 14.63 -6.17
CA ALA A 582 36.74 15.25 -7.48
C ALA A 582 37.20 14.32 -8.61
N GLN A 583 38.20 13.49 -8.35
CA GLN A 583 38.71 12.53 -9.33
C GLN A 583 37.69 11.41 -9.61
N GLU A 584 37.09 10.81 -8.55
CA GLU A 584 36.10 9.75 -8.66
C GLU A 584 34.82 10.26 -9.34
N VAL A 585 34.33 11.44 -8.96
CA VAL A 585 33.15 12.03 -9.59
C VAL A 585 33.38 12.34 -11.08
N ASN A 586 34.57 12.82 -11.46
CA ASN A 586 34.90 13.01 -12.86
C ASN A 586 35.01 11.66 -13.64
N GLU A 587 35.41 10.59 -12.96
CA GLU A 587 35.43 9.26 -13.55
C GLU A 587 34.00 8.75 -13.82
N LEU A 588 33.08 8.97 -12.89
CA LEU A 588 31.66 8.69 -13.08
C LEU A 588 31.08 9.45 -14.28
N CYS A 589 31.42 10.74 -14.41
CA CYS A 589 31.01 11.53 -15.58
C CYS A 589 31.54 10.95 -16.90
N ALA A 590 32.78 10.46 -16.88
CA ALA A 590 33.40 9.82 -18.06
C ALA A 590 32.76 8.47 -18.40
N SER A 591 32.45 7.66 -17.37
CA SER A 591 31.74 6.38 -17.56
C SER A 591 30.33 6.59 -18.11
N ALA A 592 29.57 7.56 -17.60
CA ALA A 592 28.27 7.91 -18.13
C ALA A 592 28.33 8.36 -19.61
N LYS A 593 29.34 9.15 -19.96
CA LYS A 593 29.59 9.56 -21.34
C LYS A 593 29.94 8.38 -22.25
N LYS A 594 30.82 7.49 -21.78
CA LYS A 594 31.19 6.26 -22.50
C LYS A 594 29.96 5.39 -22.77
N ARG A 595 29.13 5.19 -21.74
CA ARG A 595 27.87 4.41 -21.88
C ARG A 595 26.91 5.07 -22.84
N LEU A 596 26.74 6.38 -22.74
CA LEU A 596 25.91 7.17 -23.64
C LEU A 596 26.31 7.02 -25.11
N GLY A 597 27.61 6.99 -25.41
CA GLY A 597 28.15 6.78 -26.75
C GLY A 597 27.81 5.41 -27.35
N GLN A 598 27.39 4.44 -26.54
CA GLN A 598 26.97 3.10 -27.00
C GLN A 598 25.50 3.08 -27.46
N PHE A 599 24.69 4.06 -27.08
CA PHE A 599 23.32 4.19 -27.56
C PHE A 599 23.30 4.98 -28.87
N GLY A 600 22.75 4.42 -29.95
CA GLY A 600 22.62 5.09 -31.25
C GLY A 600 21.38 5.99 -31.29
N GLY A 601 21.41 7.06 -32.12
CA GLY A 601 20.22 7.89 -32.41
C GLY A 601 20.46 9.41 -32.28
N THR A 602 19.57 10.22 -32.86
CA THR A 602 19.63 11.69 -32.86
C THR A 602 19.38 12.31 -31.48
N ASP A 603 18.59 11.65 -30.63
CA ASP A 603 18.26 12.13 -29.27
C ASP A 603 19.48 12.08 -28.34
N ASN A 604 20.50 11.29 -28.71
CA ASN A 604 21.73 11.14 -27.96
C ASN A 604 22.57 12.44 -27.93
N GLU A 605 22.53 13.29 -28.97
CA GLU A 605 23.32 14.51 -29.01
C GLU A 605 22.95 15.53 -27.93
N ALA A 606 21.67 15.68 -27.63
CA ALA A 606 21.22 16.60 -26.60
C ALA A 606 21.66 16.16 -25.20
N VAL A 607 21.53 14.86 -24.91
CA VAL A 607 21.98 14.27 -23.64
C VAL A 607 23.51 14.30 -23.53
N MET A 608 24.23 14.07 -24.63
CA MET A 608 25.69 14.16 -24.66
C MET A 608 26.20 15.57 -24.29
N ARG A 609 25.59 16.62 -24.86
CA ARG A 609 25.95 18.01 -24.50
C ARG A 609 25.75 18.30 -23.01
N ARG A 610 24.65 17.83 -22.44
CA ARG A 610 24.38 17.95 -20.99
C ARG A 610 25.41 17.20 -20.15
N CYS A 611 25.85 16.01 -20.58
CA CYS A 611 26.90 15.25 -19.93
C CYS A 611 28.28 15.95 -20.04
N ASP A 612 28.54 16.69 -21.11
CA ASP A 612 29.77 17.47 -21.30
C ASP A 612 29.95 18.59 -20.26
N GLU A 613 28.82 19.10 -19.74
CA GLU A 613 28.81 20.12 -18.71
C GLU A 613 29.05 19.57 -17.28
N LEU A 614 28.88 18.24 -17.11
CA LEU A 614 29.10 17.59 -15.83
C LEU A 614 30.59 17.37 -15.60
N SER A 615 31.19 18.24 -14.80
CA SER A 615 32.59 18.12 -14.38
C SER A 615 32.83 18.85 -13.08
N VAL A 616 33.83 18.42 -12.36
CA VAL A 616 34.34 19.04 -11.11
C VAL A 616 35.79 19.47 -11.28
N ALA A 617 36.09 20.70 -10.96
CA ALA A 617 37.48 21.17 -10.94
C ALA A 617 38.27 20.42 -9.85
N VAL A 618 39.32 19.71 -10.21
CA VAL A 618 40.11 18.96 -9.25
C VAL A 618 40.97 19.94 -8.41
N PRO A 619 40.79 19.96 -7.08
CA PRO A 619 41.56 20.83 -6.21
C PRO A 619 43.05 20.44 -6.20
N LYS A 620 43.90 21.35 -5.81
CA LYS A 620 45.31 21.05 -5.64
C LYS A 620 45.52 20.11 -4.46
N LEU A 621 46.48 19.19 -4.59
CA LEU A 621 46.88 18.36 -3.46
C LEU A 621 47.42 19.25 -2.31
N PRO A 622 47.12 18.90 -1.05
CA PRO A 622 47.57 19.69 0.12
C PRO A 622 49.08 19.90 0.11
N ARG A 623 49.49 21.11 0.48
CA ARG A 623 50.92 21.50 0.49
C ARG A 623 51.74 20.81 1.59
N ASN A 624 51.10 20.37 2.66
CA ASN A 624 51.69 19.63 3.77
C ASN A 624 52.08 18.19 3.41
N LEU A 625 51.65 17.67 2.26
CA LEU A 625 52.09 16.37 1.75
C LEU A 625 53.48 16.48 1.12
N ALA A 626 54.34 15.49 1.37
CA ALA A 626 55.67 15.41 0.76
C ALA A 626 55.60 15.50 -0.76
N LYS A 627 56.53 16.21 -1.38
CA LYS A 627 56.56 16.47 -2.83
C LYS A 627 56.55 15.16 -3.62
N ASP A 628 57.35 14.19 -3.20
CA ASP A 628 57.45 12.88 -3.86
C ASP A 628 56.16 12.08 -3.77
N TYR A 629 55.45 12.16 -2.62
CA TYR A 629 54.17 11.54 -2.43
C TYR A 629 53.08 12.16 -3.32
N ARG A 630 53.05 13.48 -3.46
CA ARG A 630 52.15 14.19 -4.37
C ARG A 630 52.40 13.80 -5.83
N GLN A 631 53.65 13.65 -6.24
CA GLN A 631 54.02 13.20 -7.59
C GLN A 631 53.64 11.75 -7.81
N TRP A 632 53.82 10.89 -6.81
CA TRP A 632 53.45 9.50 -6.83
C TRP A 632 51.92 9.32 -6.97
N LEU A 633 51.13 10.01 -6.11
CA LEU A 633 49.67 10.00 -6.19
C LEU A 633 49.16 10.37 -7.59
N ASN A 634 49.65 11.48 -8.15
CA ASN A 634 49.24 11.91 -9.49
C ASN A 634 49.61 10.88 -10.58
N ARG A 635 50.75 10.23 -10.44
CA ARG A 635 51.21 9.22 -11.40
C ARG A 635 50.42 7.94 -11.29
N GLU A 636 50.23 7.42 -10.09
CA GLU A 636 49.52 6.17 -9.87
C GLU A 636 48.03 6.30 -10.18
N TYR A 637 47.42 7.42 -9.82
CA TYR A 637 46.01 7.64 -10.19
C TYR A 637 45.80 7.69 -11.71
N LYS A 638 46.70 8.34 -12.43
CA LYS A 638 46.68 8.32 -13.90
C LYS A 638 46.90 6.92 -14.49
N ARG A 639 47.73 6.10 -13.85
CA ARG A 639 47.99 4.72 -14.25
C ARG A 639 46.77 3.83 -14.04
N MET A 640 46.10 3.96 -12.88
CA MET A 640 44.88 3.24 -12.57
C MET A 640 43.75 3.58 -13.55
N LYS A 641 43.60 4.87 -13.91
CA LYS A 641 42.66 5.31 -14.94
C LYS A 641 42.87 4.64 -16.30
N ARG A 642 44.12 4.56 -16.73
CA ARG A 642 44.45 3.89 -18.02
C ARG A 642 44.11 2.41 -18.01
N ASN A 643 44.27 1.74 -16.88
CA ASN A 643 43.97 0.32 -16.75
C ASN A 643 42.45 0.03 -16.69
N ARG A 644 41.65 0.93 -16.05
CA ARG A 644 40.19 0.83 -16.08
C ARG A 644 39.58 1.11 -17.45
N GLY A 645 40.23 1.91 -18.28
CA GLY A 645 39.75 2.21 -19.64
C GLY A 645 40.18 1.14 -20.70
N ALA A 646 40.99 0.13 -20.32
CA ALA A 646 41.48 -0.91 -21.19
C ALA A 646 40.78 -2.28 -21.02
N VAL A 647 39.84 -2.38 -20.10
CA VAL A 647 38.91 -3.50 -19.91
C VAL A 647 37.55 -3.05 -20.42
#